data_ec7654beac3727e56c1202ab2564c363
#
_entry.id   ec7654beac3727e56c1202ab2564c363
#
_cell.length_a   1.000
_cell.length_b   1.000
_cell.length_c   1.000
_cell.angle_alpha   90.00
_cell.angle_beta   90.00
_cell.angle_gamma   90.00
#
_symmetry.space_group_name_H-M   'P 1'
#
loop_
_entity.id
_entity.type
_entity.pdbx_description
1 polymer ?
#
loop_
_entity_poly.entity_id
_entity_poly.type
_entity_poly.pdbx_seq_one_letter_code
_entity_poly.pdbx_strand_id
1 'polypeptide(L)'
;MVEDDLKPLLGQIDGVAAIEVNGGQVRELQVNLDPRRLEALQLPLTEVAAKLAADNLDVPGGQVRRDGKAISLRTQGQYQTAAAIENVILRSSGGSTVRVRDVGTVVDGYQDRTSTTRLNGEDAVSFSVRKQSGANTVEVQRQIDAALAKAAPSFPQLQIKTVHTDAEAIMENVTDVRAHIIFGGIMAVLVVFVFMRDWRSTAITALALPTSVIATFFFMYAIGFTINMMTLMALSLVIGILIDDAVVVRENIYRHMEHGEDPVTAARNGTSEIGLAVMATTFTILAVFLPVGFMTGIVGQFFKSFALTIAFAVSISLLVAFTLDPMLSSRFVRFIPLEERTRTRTGRFLERVGGYYDRLDRRYHRLLEWAIAHPWKIVATAVLVFVASMSTLTVIGTEFVPQEDRGEFAVNIEVPAGTAFEQTVAHVAEVETVVKEMPEVRQIFSTVGFEGSPLKASLRVKAGKKHERERGLAELKVDIRERLRRIPLLKMTVADPEFMQGAPTQAPLSVFLRGDDMAELQRLNEEVVQKVRAVPGAVDVDSTLETGQPEMVADVNRELAADLGFDVGSVAMQLRGMVEGIVPTRLREHDKEYDIRVRLAPEFRNDFEAIARTPLYSPTGSVVRARDIVRLEPEVGPAAIEREARRRQAKINIELSDRSLGEVTADVGTVMQGIAMPPNFEWGFAGDVEMMQESAAAMGLALLLATAFIYIVLASQFESFLEPFLIMISLPLALVGALLAILLTGKNLGMPAMIGVVMLMGLVTKNAILLVDLTNQYVREGFSTRDAILKAGPVRLRPILMTTIAMILGMLPSAMGRGEGSEFRSPISIATIGGLITSTMLTLIVVPVAYLLLARTLERVKAWRAAGVRVPHAVRVTGVVVLVAVLGWLISATTAFASASAREQAGELRRDLAAAASGREGGQTAPMTLTFNQALERALSNNEGLKVAKERVVETQARVQESKTNFLPQVNLGYNFTPSQRFPVIKIPAGVFGPEEQTFQAGFAQRNSLQLFV
;
A
#
# COMPACT_ATOMS: atom_id res chain seq x y z
N MET A 1 -30.85 -2.30 18.82
CA MET A 1 -30.64 -3.65 18.27
C MET A 1 -29.24 -3.82 17.66
N VAL A 2 -28.89 -3.19 16.50
CA VAL A 2 -27.53 -3.32 15.94
C VAL A 2 -26.51 -2.68 16.89
N GLU A 3 -26.73 -1.44 17.32
CA GLU A 3 -25.85 -0.68 18.19
C GLU A 3 -25.76 -1.27 19.61
N ASP A 4 -26.90 -1.73 20.15
CA ASP A 4 -26.99 -2.14 21.56
C ASP A 4 -26.69 -3.62 21.78
N ASP A 5 -26.98 -4.47 20.80
CA ASP A 5 -26.92 -5.94 20.98
C ASP A 5 -25.84 -6.58 20.10
N LEU A 6 -25.79 -6.26 18.80
CA LEU A 6 -24.81 -6.87 17.88
C LEU A 6 -23.42 -6.26 18.03
N LYS A 7 -23.31 -4.93 18.14
CA LYS A 7 -22.01 -4.26 18.29
C LYS A 7 -21.22 -4.69 19.53
N PRO A 8 -21.82 -4.78 20.76
CA PRO A 8 -21.12 -5.32 21.92
C PRO A 8 -20.75 -6.80 21.78
N LEU A 9 -21.60 -7.61 21.13
CA LEU A 9 -21.34 -9.02 20.88
C LEU A 9 -20.11 -9.21 19.98
N LEU A 10 -20.05 -8.46 18.88
CA LEU A 10 -18.95 -8.56 17.93
C LEU A 10 -17.68 -7.88 18.46
N GLY A 11 -17.83 -6.85 19.29
CA GLY A 11 -16.70 -6.14 19.92
C GLY A 11 -15.92 -6.98 20.94
N GLN A 12 -16.48 -8.12 21.40
CA GLN A 12 -15.80 -9.06 22.30
C GLN A 12 -14.92 -10.07 21.56
N ILE A 13 -14.99 -10.10 20.23
CA ILE A 13 -14.21 -11.02 19.40
C ILE A 13 -12.75 -10.59 19.40
N ASP A 14 -11.87 -11.53 19.67
CA ASP A 14 -10.43 -11.26 19.63
C ASP A 14 -9.97 -10.83 18.23
N GLY A 15 -9.20 -9.76 18.18
CA GLY A 15 -8.75 -9.19 16.92
C GLY A 15 -9.69 -8.14 16.30
N VAL A 16 -10.84 -7.84 16.89
CA VAL A 16 -11.71 -6.71 16.50
C VAL A 16 -11.24 -5.43 17.19
N ALA A 17 -11.00 -4.37 16.41
CA ALA A 17 -10.57 -3.06 16.92
C ALA A 17 -11.74 -2.09 17.12
N ALA A 18 -12.65 -2.01 16.15
CA ALA A 18 -13.77 -1.10 16.18
C ALA A 18 -14.92 -1.63 15.34
N ILE A 19 -16.13 -1.21 15.70
CA ILE A 19 -17.34 -1.47 14.94
C ILE A 19 -18.06 -0.14 14.76
N GLU A 20 -18.26 0.24 13.52
CA GLU A 20 -18.99 1.44 13.10
C GLU A 20 -20.35 1.04 12.53
N VAL A 21 -21.40 1.68 13.01
CA VAL A 21 -22.76 1.45 12.54
C VAL A 21 -23.21 2.67 11.73
N ASN A 22 -23.69 2.45 10.52
CA ASN A 22 -24.17 3.49 9.62
C ASN A 22 -25.59 3.21 9.16
N GLY A 23 -26.36 4.29 8.91
CA GLY A 23 -27.71 4.24 8.37
C GLY A 23 -28.79 3.92 9.38
N GLY A 24 -28.43 3.73 10.67
CA GLY A 24 -29.39 3.54 11.75
C GLY A 24 -30.02 4.86 12.20
N GLN A 25 -31.27 4.78 12.67
CA GLN A 25 -31.93 5.91 13.31
C GLN A 25 -31.69 5.86 14.82
N VAL A 26 -31.10 6.93 15.38
CA VAL A 26 -30.87 7.06 16.81
C VAL A 26 -32.14 7.64 17.45
N ARG A 27 -32.75 6.86 18.35
CA ARG A 27 -33.95 7.30 19.09
C ARG A 27 -33.60 8.44 20.01
N GLU A 28 -34.41 9.49 19.98
CA GLU A 28 -34.39 10.61 20.95
C GLU A 28 -35.77 11.06 21.30
N LEU A 29 -35.93 11.66 22.44
CA LEU A 29 -37.15 12.34 22.81
C LEU A 29 -37.04 13.82 22.46
N GLN A 30 -37.94 14.28 21.60
CA GLN A 30 -37.93 15.64 21.10
C GLN A 30 -38.97 16.47 21.86
N VAL A 31 -38.52 17.48 22.54
CA VAL A 31 -39.37 18.50 23.17
C VAL A 31 -39.44 19.69 22.21
N ASN A 32 -40.48 19.69 21.37
CA ASN A 32 -40.69 20.69 20.33
C ASN A 32 -41.53 21.84 20.91
N LEU A 33 -40.91 22.99 21.06
CA LEU A 33 -41.50 24.16 21.73
C LEU A 33 -42.12 25.13 20.71
N ASP A 34 -43.26 25.71 21.10
CA ASP A 34 -43.94 26.79 20.36
C ASP A 34 -43.43 28.15 20.86
N PRO A 35 -42.73 28.95 20.06
CA PRO A 35 -42.16 30.23 20.47
C PRO A 35 -43.26 31.24 20.89
N ARG A 36 -44.46 31.16 20.32
CA ARG A 36 -45.57 32.05 20.67
C ARG A 36 -46.09 31.78 22.09
N ARG A 37 -46.16 30.52 22.49
CA ARG A 37 -46.55 30.11 23.84
C ARG A 37 -45.45 30.45 24.86
N LEU A 38 -44.18 30.28 24.46
CA LEU A 38 -43.05 30.70 25.28
C LEU A 38 -43.07 32.23 25.54
N GLU A 39 -43.33 33.02 24.49
CA GLU A 39 -43.44 34.48 24.56
C GLU A 39 -44.59 34.90 25.50
N ALA A 40 -45.78 34.30 25.33
CA ALA A 40 -46.96 34.61 26.16
C ALA A 40 -46.72 34.33 27.65
N LEU A 41 -45.90 33.34 27.97
CA LEU A 41 -45.57 32.95 29.34
C LEU A 41 -44.22 33.53 29.82
N GLN A 42 -43.56 34.33 29.00
CA GLN A 42 -42.21 34.86 29.24
C GLN A 42 -41.22 33.80 29.71
N LEU A 43 -41.19 32.66 29.05
CA LEU A 43 -40.40 31.52 29.42
C LEU A 43 -39.29 31.28 28.38
N PRO A 44 -38.00 31.46 28.72
CA PRO A 44 -36.88 31.15 27.83
C PRO A 44 -36.78 29.66 27.54
N LEU A 45 -36.42 29.30 26.32
CA LEU A 45 -36.11 27.91 25.94
C LEU A 45 -35.04 27.31 26.84
N THR A 46 -34.02 28.09 27.19
CA THR A 46 -32.92 27.70 28.09
C THR A 46 -33.41 27.40 29.50
N GLU A 47 -34.45 28.10 29.99
CA GLU A 47 -35.08 27.81 31.30
C GLU A 47 -35.83 26.48 31.27
N VAL A 48 -36.53 26.18 30.15
CA VAL A 48 -37.20 24.89 29.97
C VAL A 48 -36.16 23.77 29.99
N ALA A 49 -35.04 23.93 29.24
CA ALA A 49 -33.94 22.94 29.21
C ALA A 49 -33.34 22.77 30.62
N ALA A 50 -33.02 23.86 31.32
CA ALA A 50 -32.43 23.82 32.65
C ALA A 50 -33.37 23.14 33.66
N LYS A 51 -34.67 23.38 33.55
CA LYS A 51 -35.66 22.77 34.42
C LYS A 51 -35.81 21.28 34.22
N LEU A 52 -35.79 20.82 32.95
CA LEU A 52 -35.77 19.40 32.60
C LEU A 52 -34.52 18.69 33.15
N ALA A 53 -33.35 19.33 33.07
CA ALA A 53 -32.12 18.80 33.63
C ALA A 53 -32.18 18.71 35.16
N ALA A 54 -32.70 19.75 35.82
CA ALA A 54 -32.77 19.83 37.29
C ALA A 54 -33.76 18.81 37.87
N ASP A 55 -34.81 18.46 37.14
CA ASP A 55 -35.85 17.56 37.61
C ASP A 55 -35.54 16.08 37.35
N ASN A 56 -34.62 15.79 36.43
CA ASN A 56 -34.17 14.44 36.06
C ASN A 56 -32.86 14.05 36.75
N LEU A 57 -32.89 14.04 38.08
CA LEU A 57 -31.71 13.75 38.86
C LEU A 57 -31.89 12.55 39.80
N ASP A 58 -30.88 11.78 39.95
CA ASP A 58 -30.79 10.71 40.93
C ASP A 58 -29.58 10.99 41.85
N VAL A 59 -29.89 11.41 43.07
CA VAL A 59 -28.87 11.87 44.00
C VAL A 59 -28.82 10.98 45.25
N PRO A 60 -27.70 10.42 45.61
CA PRO A 60 -27.55 9.71 46.86
C PRO A 60 -27.61 10.67 48.04
N GLY A 61 -28.60 10.51 48.92
CA GLY A 61 -28.87 11.36 50.10
C GLY A 61 -28.00 10.96 51.31
N GLY A 62 -27.05 10.06 51.18
CA GLY A 62 -26.21 9.57 52.26
C GLY A 62 -26.84 8.39 53.03
N GLN A 63 -26.40 8.16 54.26
CA GLN A 63 -26.82 7.03 55.08
C GLN A 63 -27.47 7.52 56.40
N VAL A 64 -28.67 7.01 56.69
CA VAL A 64 -29.33 7.18 57.97
C VAL A 64 -28.98 5.95 58.84
N ARG A 65 -28.39 6.16 60.02
CA ARG A 65 -28.08 5.13 60.97
C ARG A 65 -29.16 5.02 62.03
N ARG A 66 -29.87 3.93 62.06
CA ARG A 66 -30.92 3.64 63.05
C ARG A 66 -30.90 2.15 63.44
N ASP A 67 -30.99 1.89 64.71
CA ASP A 67 -31.10 0.56 65.30
C ASP A 67 -29.95 -0.38 64.83
N GLY A 68 -28.72 0.15 64.76
CA GLY A 68 -27.55 -0.60 64.34
C GLY A 68 -27.45 -0.88 62.83
N LYS A 69 -28.35 -0.36 62.03
CA LYS A 69 -28.37 -0.48 60.54
C LYS A 69 -28.06 0.84 59.91
N ALA A 70 -27.29 0.83 58.82
CA ALA A 70 -27.08 1.95 57.94
C ALA A 70 -27.97 1.80 56.69
N ILE A 71 -28.95 2.64 56.56
CA ILE A 71 -29.92 2.65 55.45
C ILE A 71 -29.54 3.79 54.50
N SER A 72 -29.24 3.47 53.25
CA SER A 72 -28.96 4.46 52.22
C SER A 72 -30.23 5.21 51.84
N LEU A 73 -30.14 6.52 51.85
CA LEU A 73 -31.20 7.41 51.32
C LEU A 73 -30.80 7.75 49.86
N ARG A 74 -31.71 7.62 48.95
CA ARG A 74 -31.58 7.98 47.53
C ARG A 74 -32.80 8.75 47.07
N THR A 75 -32.59 9.88 46.46
CA THR A 75 -33.61 10.64 45.78
C THR A 75 -33.73 10.13 44.35
N GLN A 76 -34.92 9.65 43.98
CA GLN A 76 -35.16 9.10 42.65
C GLN A 76 -36.08 10.09 41.90
N GLY A 77 -35.49 10.79 40.90
CA GLY A 77 -36.19 11.77 40.10
C GLY A 77 -36.06 11.51 38.58
N GLN A 78 -35.55 10.34 38.16
CA GLN A 78 -35.32 10.04 36.74
C GLN A 78 -36.64 9.86 35.99
N TYR A 79 -36.72 10.48 34.80
CA TYR A 79 -37.84 10.23 33.88
C TYR A 79 -37.78 8.80 33.35
N GLN A 80 -38.93 8.15 33.30
CA GLN A 80 -39.10 6.79 32.77
C GLN A 80 -39.97 6.71 31.53
N THR A 81 -40.71 7.77 31.24
CA THR A 81 -41.66 7.82 30.11
C THR A 81 -41.74 9.22 29.52
N ALA A 82 -42.10 9.32 28.23
CA ALA A 82 -42.37 10.61 27.57
C ALA A 82 -43.48 11.42 28.28
N ALA A 83 -44.52 10.74 28.81
CA ALA A 83 -45.59 11.39 29.55
C ALA A 83 -45.11 12.03 30.87
N ALA A 84 -44.08 11.51 31.50
CA ALA A 84 -43.46 12.14 32.65
C ALA A 84 -42.85 13.50 32.27
N ILE A 85 -42.20 13.59 31.12
CA ILE A 85 -41.60 14.83 30.61
C ILE A 85 -42.67 15.85 30.26
N GLU A 86 -43.79 15.47 29.64
CA GLU A 86 -44.91 16.35 29.32
C GLU A 86 -45.49 17.02 30.57
N ASN A 87 -45.49 16.32 31.70
CA ASN A 87 -46.10 16.77 32.94
C ASN A 87 -45.14 17.53 33.85
N VAL A 88 -43.88 17.71 33.48
CA VAL A 88 -42.89 18.49 34.25
C VAL A 88 -43.40 19.92 34.43
N ILE A 89 -43.36 20.38 35.67
CA ILE A 89 -43.76 21.73 36.02
C ILE A 89 -42.60 22.68 35.77
N LEU A 90 -42.75 23.54 34.77
CA LEU A 90 -41.75 24.55 34.42
C LEU A 90 -41.80 25.74 35.35
N ARG A 91 -43.00 26.22 35.66
CA ARG A 91 -43.22 27.36 36.54
C ARG A 91 -44.52 27.18 37.33
N SER A 92 -44.51 27.59 38.61
CA SER A 92 -45.70 27.64 39.46
C SER A 92 -45.80 29.04 40.12
N SER A 93 -46.85 29.73 39.84
CA SER A 93 -47.10 31.09 40.37
C SER A 93 -48.58 31.30 40.62
N GLY A 94 -48.98 31.78 41.84
CA GLY A 94 -50.34 32.16 42.17
C GLY A 94 -51.40 31.07 42.02
N GLY A 95 -51.01 29.77 42.15
CA GLY A 95 -51.96 28.65 42.02
C GLY A 95 -52.09 28.11 40.59
N SER A 96 -51.50 28.76 39.64
CA SER A 96 -51.38 28.25 38.23
C SER A 96 -50.07 27.60 38.01
N THR A 97 -50.07 26.41 37.36
CA THR A 97 -48.90 25.62 37.00
C THR A 97 -48.77 25.56 35.51
N VAL A 98 -47.60 25.93 34.98
CA VAL A 98 -47.21 25.79 33.58
C VAL A 98 -46.41 24.50 33.43
N ARG A 99 -46.82 23.62 32.53
CA ARG A 99 -46.16 22.35 32.25
C ARG A 99 -45.56 22.36 30.86
N VAL A 100 -44.69 21.38 30.55
CA VAL A 100 -44.07 21.23 29.21
C VAL A 100 -45.13 21.11 28.12
N ARG A 101 -46.21 20.37 28.33
CA ARG A 101 -47.34 20.24 27.39
C ARG A 101 -48.06 21.57 27.09
N ASP A 102 -47.93 22.54 27.93
CA ASP A 102 -48.57 23.86 27.73
C ASP A 102 -47.76 24.74 26.79
N VAL A 103 -46.44 24.50 26.67
CA VAL A 103 -45.52 25.29 25.85
C VAL A 103 -45.03 24.53 24.60
N GLY A 104 -45.25 23.22 24.51
CA GLY A 104 -44.79 22.41 23.39
C GLY A 104 -45.39 21.01 23.38
N THR A 105 -44.82 20.17 22.55
CA THR A 105 -45.16 18.75 22.40
C THR A 105 -43.94 17.90 22.65
N VAL A 106 -44.10 16.74 23.29
CA VAL A 106 -43.06 15.75 23.47
C VAL A 106 -43.32 14.62 22.48
N VAL A 107 -42.36 14.36 21.62
CA VAL A 107 -42.41 13.33 20.59
C VAL A 107 -41.33 12.29 20.86
N ASP A 108 -41.73 11.04 21.00
CA ASP A 108 -40.77 9.94 20.96
C ASP A 108 -40.42 9.67 19.49
N GLY A 109 -39.24 10.04 19.07
CA GLY A 109 -38.83 10.06 17.67
C GLY A 109 -37.37 9.70 17.49
N TYR A 110 -36.78 10.24 16.46
CA TYR A 110 -35.41 9.96 16.09
C TYR A 110 -34.65 11.26 15.83
N GLN A 111 -33.32 11.21 15.97
CA GLN A 111 -32.46 12.31 15.56
C GLN A 111 -32.64 12.61 14.07
N ASP A 112 -32.38 13.85 13.67
CA ASP A 112 -32.37 14.21 12.26
C ASP A 112 -31.34 13.33 11.52
N ARG A 113 -31.74 12.73 10.41
CA ARG A 113 -30.88 11.80 9.66
C ARG A 113 -29.74 12.56 9.00
N THR A 114 -28.51 12.11 9.25
CA THR A 114 -27.30 12.60 8.59
C THR A 114 -26.65 11.53 7.72
N SER A 115 -27.05 10.26 7.90
CA SER A 115 -26.59 9.14 7.10
C SER A 115 -27.70 8.11 6.89
N THR A 116 -27.68 7.42 5.77
CA THR A 116 -28.48 6.23 5.50
C THR A 116 -27.72 5.26 4.62
N THR A 117 -28.03 3.98 4.76
CA THR A 117 -27.47 2.94 3.90
C THR A 117 -28.58 2.19 3.20
N ARG A 118 -28.30 1.72 1.97
CA ARG A 118 -29.27 0.99 1.15
C ARG A 118 -28.58 -0.20 0.51
N LEU A 119 -29.31 -1.30 0.42
CA LEU A 119 -28.88 -2.50 -0.24
C LEU A 119 -29.83 -2.85 -1.39
N ASN A 120 -29.36 -2.80 -2.62
CA ASN A 120 -30.14 -3.04 -3.84
C ASN A 120 -31.40 -2.15 -3.98
N GLY A 121 -31.33 -0.94 -3.42
CA GLY A 121 -32.44 0.03 -3.43
C GLY A 121 -33.36 -0.05 -2.21
N GLU A 122 -33.16 -0.96 -1.27
CA GLU A 122 -33.90 -1.07 -0.02
C GLU A 122 -33.10 -0.46 1.14
N ASP A 123 -33.77 0.23 2.04
CA ASP A 123 -33.15 0.81 3.23
C ASP A 123 -32.58 -0.31 4.11
N ALA A 124 -31.38 -0.11 4.59
CA ALA A 124 -30.65 -1.05 5.42
C ALA A 124 -29.88 -0.34 6.53
N VAL A 125 -29.48 -1.09 7.54
CA VAL A 125 -28.50 -0.64 8.54
C VAL A 125 -27.23 -1.42 8.28
N SER A 126 -26.11 -0.75 8.10
CA SER A 126 -24.84 -1.39 7.93
C SER A 126 -23.95 -1.24 9.15
N PHE A 127 -23.11 -2.21 9.38
CA PHE A 127 -22.01 -2.08 10.31
C PHE A 127 -20.72 -2.58 9.66
N SER A 128 -19.65 -1.85 9.86
CA SER A 128 -18.31 -2.23 9.44
C SER A 128 -17.47 -2.64 10.64
N VAL A 129 -16.79 -3.77 10.51
CA VAL A 129 -15.91 -4.29 11.54
C VAL A 129 -14.47 -4.09 11.11
N ARG A 130 -13.72 -3.32 11.87
CA ARG A 130 -12.28 -3.14 11.66
C ARG A 130 -11.50 -4.10 12.54
N LYS A 131 -10.57 -4.83 11.95
CA LYS A 131 -9.66 -5.68 12.71
C LYS A 131 -8.53 -4.87 13.37
N GLN A 132 -7.96 -5.41 14.43
CA GLN A 132 -6.74 -4.88 15.03
C GLN A 132 -5.55 -5.02 14.08
N SER A 133 -4.61 -4.10 14.20
CA SER A 133 -3.35 -4.18 13.47
C SER A 133 -2.63 -5.50 13.83
N GLY A 134 -2.16 -6.21 12.81
CA GLY A 134 -1.51 -7.51 12.97
C GLY A 134 -2.44 -8.71 13.17
N ALA A 135 -3.75 -8.51 13.41
CA ALA A 135 -4.70 -9.62 13.51
C ALA A 135 -4.92 -10.31 12.15
N ASN A 136 -5.22 -11.60 12.19
CA ASN A 136 -5.50 -12.41 11.00
C ASN A 136 -6.90 -12.13 10.48
N THR A 137 -7.01 -11.53 9.29
CA THR A 137 -8.28 -11.12 8.68
C THR A 137 -9.25 -12.29 8.49
N VAL A 138 -8.76 -13.43 8.00
CA VAL A 138 -9.59 -14.62 7.74
C VAL A 138 -10.11 -15.22 9.04
N GLU A 139 -9.28 -15.25 10.09
CA GLU A 139 -9.68 -15.79 11.41
C GLU A 139 -10.70 -14.88 12.08
N VAL A 140 -10.50 -13.55 12.03
CA VAL A 140 -11.46 -12.57 12.55
C VAL A 140 -12.81 -12.72 11.83
N GLN A 141 -12.79 -12.79 10.48
CA GLN A 141 -14.02 -13.03 9.70
C GLN A 141 -14.73 -14.31 10.13
N ARG A 142 -14.00 -15.42 10.26
CA ARG A 142 -14.57 -16.70 10.67
C ARG A 142 -15.24 -16.63 12.05
N GLN A 143 -14.63 -15.90 12.98
CA GLN A 143 -15.18 -15.71 14.33
C GLN A 143 -16.44 -14.82 14.29
N ILE A 144 -16.43 -13.77 13.46
CA ILE A 144 -17.59 -12.90 13.23
C ILE A 144 -18.74 -13.72 12.66
N ASP A 145 -18.52 -14.52 11.62
CA ASP A 145 -19.54 -15.36 11.00
C ASP A 145 -20.12 -16.37 11.98
N ALA A 146 -19.27 -16.97 12.81
CA ALA A 146 -19.70 -17.88 13.86
C ALA A 146 -20.53 -17.19 14.95
N ALA A 147 -20.15 -15.96 15.33
CA ALA A 147 -20.90 -15.16 16.31
C ALA A 147 -22.25 -14.73 15.75
N LEU A 148 -22.29 -14.26 14.49
CA LEU A 148 -23.53 -13.89 13.80
C LEU A 148 -24.46 -15.09 13.63
N ALA A 149 -23.95 -16.27 13.28
CA ALA A 149 -24.75 -17.48 13.16
C ALA A 149 -25.38 -17.90 14.51
N LYS A 150 -24.66 -17.71 15.63
CA LYS A 150 -25.20 -17.95 16.97
C LYS A 150 -26.24 -16.91 17.38
N ALA A 151 -26.05 -15.66 16.98
CA ALA A 151 -26.95 -14.57 17.31
C ALA A 151 -28.22 -14.55 16.45
N ALA A 152 -28.17 -15.06 15.21
CA ALA A 152 -29.28 -15.03 14.24
C ALA A 152 -30.63 -15.55 14.81
N PRO A 153 -30.70 -16.64 15.60
CA PRO A 153 -31.96 -17.08 16.19
C PRO A 153 -32.60 -16.08 17.18
N SER A 154 -31.78 -15.22 17.79
CA SER A 154 -32.24 -14.17 18.71
C SER A 154 -32.80 -12.95 17.98
N PHE A 155 -32.52 -12.82 16.67
CA PHE A 155 -32.95 -11.69 15.84
C PHE A 155 -33.64 -12.17 14.55
N PRO A 156 -34.75 -12.92 14.63
CA PRO A 156 -35.40 -13.51 13.45
C PRO A 156 -35.93 -12.48 12.44
N GLN A 157 -36.12 -11.25 12.87
CA GLN A 157 -36.54 -10.12 12.04
C GLN A 157 -35.39 -9.49 11.21
N LEU A 158 -34.15 -9.83 11.49
CA LEU A 158 -33.00 -9.28 10.78
C LEU A 158 -32.47 -10.27 9.74
N GLN A 159 -32.25 -9.77 8.53
CA GLN A 159 -31.53 -10.49 7.49
C GLN A 159 -30.12 -9.88 7.37
N ILE A 160 -29.12 -10.59 7.88
CA ILE A 160 -27.72 -10.14 7.85
C ILE A 160 -27.07 -10.68 6.58
N LYS A 161 -26.48 -9.79 5.78
CA LYS A 161 -25.74 -10.12 4.56
C LYS A 161 -24.37 -9.46 4.59
N THR A 162 -23.33 -10.21 4.28
CA THR A 162 -21.99 -9.66 4.05
C THR A 162 -21.96 -8.93 2.72
N VAL A 163 -21.64 -7.65 2.73
CA VAL A 163 -21.54 -6.81 1.54
C VAL A 163 -20.12 -6.87 0.98
N HIS A 164 -19.13 -6.74 1.85
CA HIS A 164 -17.73 -6.73 1.50
C HIS A 164 -16.90 -7.41 2.59
N THR A 165 -15.89 -8.16 2.19
CA THR A 165 -14.88 -8.72 3.07
C THR A 165 -13.57 -8.95 2.32
N ASP A 166 -12.47 -8.48 2.89
CA ASP A 166 -11.13 -8.78 2.36
C ASP A 166 -10.74 -10.26 2.54
N ALA A 167 -11.38 -10.96 3.48
CA ALA A 167 -11.08 -12.36 3.73
C ALA A 167 -11.39 -13.26 2.52
N GLU A 168 -12.45 -12.95 1.73
CA GLU A 168 -12.80 -13.69 0.51
C GLU A 168 -11.67 -13.58 -0.52
N ALA A 169 -11.23 -12.36 -0.82
CA ALA A 169 -10.13 -12.10 -1.75
C ALA A 169 -8.81 -12.73 -1.30
N ILE A 170 -8.50 -12.68 0.00
CA ILE A 170 -7.33 -13.34 0.58
C ILE A 170 -7.40 -14.84 0.36
N MET A 171 -8.53 -15.50 0.66
CA MET A 171 -8.69 -16.94 0.52
C MET A 171 -8.67 -17.40 -0.94
N GLU A 172 -9.25 -16.64 -1.85
CA GLU A 172 -9.15 -16.90 -3.30
C GLU A 172 -7.70 -16.82 -3.77
N ASN A 173 -6.98 -15.76 -3.40
CA ASN A 173 -5.55 -15.62 -3.71
C ASN A 173 -4.71 -16.78 -3.13
N VAL A 174 -4.96 -17.19 -1.89
CA VAL A 174 -4.27 -18.35 -1.26
C VAL A 174 -4.54 -19.62 -2.06
N THR A 175 -5.79 -19.83 -2.49
CA THR A 175 -6.19 -21.02 -3.26
C THR A 175 -5.53 -21.03 -4.64
N ASP A 176 -5.52 -19.89 -5.32
CA ASP A 176 -4.89 -19.74 -6.64
C ASP A 176 -3.39 -19.96 -6.57
N VAL A 177 -2.71 -19.32 -5.59
CA VAL A 177 -1.27 -19.50 -5.43
C VAL A 177 -0.93 -20.93 -5.07
N ARG A 178 -1.72 -21.60 -4.21
CA ARG A 178 -1.54 -23.02 -3.93
C ARG A 178 -1.66 -23.87 -5.19
N ALA A 179 -2.63 -23.58 -6.05
CA ALA A 179 -2.77 -24.27 -7.35
C ALA A 179 -1.56 -24.01 -8.27
N HIS A 180 -1.05 -22.77 -8.32
CA HIS A 180 0.14 -22.40 -9.08
C HIS A 180 1.39 -23.10 -8.55
N ILE A 181 1.58 -23.18 -7.24
CA ILE A 181 2.69 -23.91 -6.59
C ILE A 181 2.67 -25.38 -6.99
N ILE A 182 1.53 -26.04 -6.89
CA ILE A 182 1.40 -27.46 -7.22
C ILE A 182 1.61 -27.68 -8.72
N PHE A 183 0.95 -26.91 -9.57
CA PHE A 183 1.06 -27.05 -11.02
C PHE A 183 2.48 -26.69 -11.51
N GLY A 184 3.04 -25.59 -11.05
CA GLY A 184 4.40 -25.17 -11.39
C GLY A 184 5.44 -26.21 -10.95
N GLY A 185 5.27 -26.75 -9.74
CA GLY A 185 6.11 -27.84 -9.23
C GLY A 185 6.02 -29.11 -10.10
N ILE A 186 4.81 -29.53 -10.48
CA ILE A 186 4.61 -30.68 -11.37
C ILE A 186 5.27 -30.43 -12.73
N MET A 187 5.09 -29.23 -13.31
CA MET A 187 5.69 -28.89 -14.61
C MET A 187 7.21 -28.89 -14.54
N ALA A 188 7.80 -28.31 -13.50
CA ALA A 188 9.25 -28.31 -13.31
C ALA A 188 9.80 -29.75 -13.15
N VAL A 189 9.15 -30.58 -12.36
CA VAL A 189 9.50 -32.00 -12.18
C VAL A 189 9.38 -32.77 -13.52
N LEU A 190 8.35 -32.49 -14.32
CA LEU A 190 8.16 -33.10 -15.63
C LEU A 190 9.29 -32.72 -16.58
N VAL A 191 9.75 -31.47 -16.60
CA VAL A 191 10.90 -31.04 -17.39
C VAL A 191 12.15 -31.80 -16.96
N VAL A 192 12.42 -31.84 -15.66
CA VAL A 192 13.57 -32.62 -15.14
C VAL A 192 13.48 -34.07 -15.57
N PHE A 193 12.29 -34.69 -15.50
CA PHE A 193 12.09 -36.07 -15.95
C PHE A 193 12.41 -36.27 -17.42
N VAL A 194 11.98 -35.35 -18.29
CA VAL A 194 12.26 -35.43 -19.74
C VAL A 194 13.76 -35.33 -20.04
N PHE A 195 14.48 -34.44 -19.34
CA PHE A 195 15.92 -34.26 -19.57
C PHE A 195 16.79 -35.32 -18.91
N MET A 196 16.48 -35.74 -17.68
CA MET A 196 17.25 -36.75 -16.94
C MET A 196 16.93 -38.18 -17.39
N ARG A 197 15.75 -38.41 -17.95
CA ARG A 197 15.29 -39.70 -18.48
C ARG A 197 15.32 -40.84 -17.44
N ASP A 198 15.36 -40.50 -16.17
CA ASP A 198 15.38 -41.46 -15.05
C ASP A 198 14.41 -40.99 -13.96
N TRP A 199 13.44 -41.83 -13.64
CA TRP A 199 12.38 -41.47 -12.65
C TRP A 199 12.92 -41.39 -11.23
N ARG A 200 13.99 -42.17 -10.90
CA ARG A 200 14.59 -42.15 -9.55
C ARG A 200 15.32 -40.84 -9.32
N SER A 201 16.11 -40.42 -10.27
CA SER A 201 16.79 -39.15 -10.28
C SER A 201 15.78 -38.01 -10.17
N THR A 202 14.70 -38.07 -10.95
CA THR A 202 13.64 -37.07 -10.93
C THR A 202 12.90 -37.02 -9.57
N ALA A 203 12.59 -38.18 -8.99
CA ALA A 203 11.90 -38.24 -7.69
C ALA A 203 12.74 -37.65 -6.55
N ILE A 204 14.06 -37.83 -6.58
CA ILE A 204 14.95 -37.24 -5.58
C ILE A 204 15.02 -35.74 -5.74
N THR A 205 15.22 -35.24 -6.96
CA THR A 205 15.21 -33.78 -7.23
C THR A 205 13.85 -33.17 -6.90
N ALA A 206 12.74 -33.87 -7.19
CA ALA A 206 11.40 -33.43 -6.84
C ALA A 206 11.19 -33.30 -5.32
N LEU A 207 11.87 -34.09 -4.50
CA LEU A 207 11.76 -34.03 -3.04
C LEU A 207 12.41 -32.76 -2.46
N ALA A 208 13.38 -32.17 -3.17
CA ALA A 208 14.01 -30.93 -2.75
C ALA A 208 13.01 -29.76 -2.64
N LEU A 209 11.99 -29.73 -3.53
CA LEU A 209 10.99 -28.66 -3.56
C LEU A 209 10.13 -28.59 -2.31
N PRO A 210 9.38 -29.66 -1.91
CA PRO A 210 8.56 -29.59 -0.72
C PRO A 210 9.39 -29.42 0.56
N THR A 211 10.60 -29.98 0.63
CA THR A 211 11.46 -29.81 1.80
C THR A 211 11.90 -28.34 1.97
N SER A 212 12.28 -27.69 0.88
CA SER A 212 12.68 -26.27 0.91
C SER A 212 11.51 -25.35 1.23
N VAL A 213 10.31 -25.60 0.66
CA VAL A 213 9.11 -24.80 0.93
C VAL A 213 8.67 -24.94 2.38
N ILE A 214 8.60 -26.17 2.91
CA ILE A 214 8.21 -26.41 4.30
C ILE A 214 9.20 -25.75 5.27
N ALA A 215 10.50 -25.87 5.02
CA ALA A 215 11.50 -25.22 5.84
C ALA A 215 11.41 -23.68 5.75
N THR A 216 11.04 -23.13 4.60
CA THR A 216 10.80 -21.68 4.43
C THR A 216 9.64 -21.21 5.31
N PHE A 217 8.54 -21.97 5.41
CA PHE A 217 7.43 -21.65 6.34
C PHE A 217 7.88 -21.63 7.79
N PHE A 218 8.77 -22.52 8.19
CA PHE A 218 9.34 -22.51 9.53
C PHE A 218 10.10 -21.20 9.82
N PHE A 219 10.94 -20.74 8.87
CA PHE A 219 11.64 -19.47 9.02
C PHE A 219 10.70 -18.26 9.01
N MET A 220 9.69 -18.26 8.14
CA MET A 220 8.65 -17.23 8.14
C MET A 220 7.97 -17.13 9.52
N TYR A 221 7.60 -18.28 10.09
CA TYR A 221 7.02 -18.33 11.43
C TYR A 221 7.98 -17.80 12.51
N ALA A 222 9.25 -18.20 12.48
CA ALA A 222 10.26 -17.79 13.46
C ALA A 222 10.52 -16.27 13.47
N ILE A 223 10.32 -15.61 12.32
CA ILE A 223 10.52 -14.14 12.18
C ILE A 223 9.20 -13.38 12.36
N GLY A 224 8.07 -14.07 12.49
CA GLY A 224 6.76 -13.47 12.64
C GLY A 224 6.14 -12.99 11.31
N PHE A 225 6.56 -13.55 10.17
CA PHE A 225 5.91 -13.26 8.89
C PHE A 225 4.58 -13.99 8.77
N THR A 226 3.60 -13.28 8.25
CA THR A 226 2.29 -13.84 7.93
C THR A 226 2.29 -14.48 6.55
N ILE A 227 1.35 -15.39 6.32
CA ILE A 227 1.01 -15.84 4.98
C ILE A 227 0.15 -14.75 4.34
N ASN A 228 0.77 -13.93 3.50
CA ASN A 228 0.15 -12.81 2.82
C ASN A 228 0.45 -12.88 1.30
N MET A 229 -0.13 -11.96 0.54
CA MET A 229 0.04 -11.92 -0.91
C MET A 229 1.52 -11.91 -1.33
N MET A 230 2.37 -11.12 -0.64
CA MET A 230 3.79 -10.97 -0.97
C MET A 230 4.59 -12.25 -0.68
N THR A 231 4.39 -12.88 0.49
CA THR A 231 5.07 -14.12 0.85
C THR A 231 4.63 -15.29 -0.01
N LEU A 232 3.35 -15.39 -0.34
CA LEU A 232 2.82 -16.43 -1.23
C LEU A 232 3.31 -16.24 -2.67
N MET A 233 3.35 -14.99 -3.13
CA MET A 233 3.90 -14.67 -4.45
C MET A 233 5.39 -15.02 -4.52
N ALA A 234 6.17 -14.68 -3.49
CA ALA A 234 7.57 -15.09 -3.39
C ALA A 234 7.74 -16.60 -3.49
N LEU A 235 6.93 -17.37 -2.77
CA LEU A 235 6.94 -18.84 -2.82
C LEU A 235 6.56 -19.37 -4.20
N SER A 236 5.55 -18.79 -4.84
CA SER A 236 5.11 -19.20 -6.18
C SER A 236 6.21 -19.00 -7.23
N LEU A 237 6.90 -17.86 -7.18
CA LEU A 237 7.95 -17.53 -8.13
C LEU A 237 9.24 -18.32 -7.88
N VAL A 238 9.54 -18.59 -6.61
CA VAL A 238 10.79 -19.27 -6.24
C VAL A 238 10.81 -20.77 -6.56
N ILE A 239 9.64 -21.40 -6.84
CA ILE A 239 9.53 -22.84 -7.16
C ILE A 239 10.51 -23.25 -8.25
N GLY A 240 10.59 -22.47 -9.34
CA GLY A 240 11.53 -22.73 -10.43
C GLY A 240 12.99 -22.63 -9.99
N ILE A 241 13.27 -21.77 -9.02
CA ILE A 241 14.62 -21.53 -8.49
C ILE A 241 15.03 -22.64 -7.52
N LEU A 242 14.09 -23.12 -6.69
CA LEU A 242 14.38 -24.15 -5.68
C LEU A 242 14.82 -25.50 -6.27
N ILE A 243 14.35 -25.85 -7.45
CA ILE A 243 14.74 -27.10 -8.11
C ILE A 243 16.12 -26.98 -8.74
N ASP A 244 16.51 -25.76 -9.04
CA ASP A 244 17.65 -25.45 -9.92
C ASP A 244 18.99 -25.93 -9.35
N ASP A 245 19.29 -25.68 -8.09
CA ASP A 245 20.52 -26.11 -7.44
C ASP A 245 20.60 -27.65 -7.36
N ALA A 246 19.52 -28.30 -6.97
CA ALA A 246 19.42 -29.77 -6.91
C ALA A 246 19.59 -30.40 -8.29
N VAL A 247 19.07 -29.79 -9.36
CA VAL A 247 19.19 -30.25 -10.74
C VAL A 247 20.66 -30.24 -11.21
N VAL A 248 21.38 -29.14 -10.95
CA VAL A 248 22.77 -28.99 -11.37
C VAL A 248 23.70 -29.95 -10.62
N VAL A 249 23.49 -30.06 -9.28
CA VAL A 249 24.27 -31.04 -8.48
C VAL A 249 24.00 -32.47 -8.97
N ARG A 250 22.73 -32.78 -9.21
CA ARG A 250 22.28 -34.09 -9.65
C ARG A 250 22.82 -34.48 -11.01
N GLU A 251 22.78 -33.54 -11.96
CA GLU A 251 23.32 -33.79 -13.30
C GLU A 251 24.81 -34.09 -13.27
N ASN A 252 25.57 -33.36 -12.44
CA ASN A 252 27.00 -33.60 -12.28
C ASN A 252 27.29 -34.93 -11.62
N ILE A 253 26.56 -35.31 -10.55
CA ILE A 253 26.67 -36.64 -9.94
C ILE A 253 26.39 -37.73 -10.99
N TYR A 254 25.35 -37.55 -11.81
CA TYR A 254 24.99 -38.51 -12.85
C TYR A 254 26.10 -38.63 -13.94
N ARG A 255 26.76 -37.53 -14.31
CA ARG A 255 27.88 -37.51 -15.24
C ARG A 255 29.07 -38.32 -14.72
N HIS A 256 29.41 -38.21 -13.44
CA HIS A 256 30.46 -39.04 -12.80
C HIS A 256 30.10 -40.51 -12.80
N MET A 257 28.86 -40.87 -12.56
CA MET A 257 28.38 -42.24 -12.67
C MET A 257 28.45 -42.76 -14.12
N GLU A 258 28.22 -41.94 -15.13
CA GLU A 258 28.32 -42.26 -16.55
C GLU A 258 29.79 -42.55 -16.95
N HIS A 259 30.74 -41.91 -16.27
CA HIS A 259 32.17 -42.16 -16.42
C HIS A 259 32.66 -43.41 -15.66
N GLY A 260 31.76 -44.13 -14.98
CA GLY A 260 32.08 -45.42 -14.34
C GLY A 260 32.39 -45.33 -12.84
N GLU A 261 32.21 -44.16 -12.20
CA GLU A 261 32.37 -44.04 -10.74
C GLU A 261 31.20 -44.71 -10.02
N ASP A 262 31.48 -45.34 -8.87
CA ASP A 262 30.46 -45.92 -8.02
C ASP A 262 29.56 -44.80 -7.43
N PRO A 263 28.30 -45.04 -7.07
CA PRO A 263 27.32 -44.00 -6.65
C PRO A 263 27.79 -43.15 -5.48
N VAL A 264 28.54 -43.71 -4.54
CA VAL A 264 29.03 -42.96 -3.36
C VAL A 264 30.17 -42.01 -3.76
N THR A 265 31.12 -42.54 -4.53
CA THR A 265 32.24 -41.73 -5.03
C THR A 265 31.78 -40.67 -6.02
N ALA A 266 30.84 -41.01 -6.92
CA ALA A 266 30.23 -40.07 -7.86
C ALA A 266 29.45 -38.95 -7.14
N ALA A 267 28.72 -39.28 -6.06
CA ALA A 267 28.01 -38.28 -5.25
C ALA A 267 28.99 -37.32 -4.56
N ARG A 268 30.10 -37.85 -4.02
CA ARG A 268 31.13 -37.04 -3.36
C ARG A 268 31.87 -36.16 -4.37
N ASN A 269 32.40 -36.73 -5.42
CA ASN A 269 33.21 -36.02 -6.40
C ASN A 269 32.39 -35.04 -7.22
N GLY A 270 31.24 -35.49 -7.70
CA GLY A 270 30.33 -34.64 -8.48
C GLY A 270 29.77 -33.44 -7.70
N THR A 271 29.50 -33.60 -6.41
CA THR A 271 29.08 -32.44 -5.57
C THR A 271 30.23 -31.51 -5.29
N SER A 272 31.44 -32.06 -4.99
CA SER A 272 32.63 -31.25 -4.71
C SER A 272 33.06 -30.43 -5.91
N GLU A 273 33.01 -30.98 -7.12
CA GLU A 273 33.43 -30.35 -8.37
C GLU A 273 32.67 -29.04 -8.64
N ILE A 274 31.36 -29.01 -8.41
CA ILE A 274 30.50 -27.85 -8.72
C ILE A 274 30.14 -27.05 -7.50
N GLY A 275 30.63 -27.46 -6.32
CA GLY A 275 30.19 -26.86 -5.04
C GLY A 275 30.37 -25.34 -5.00
N LEU A 276 31.56 -24.86 -5.41
CA LEU A 276 31.86 -23.42 -5.45
C LEU A 276 30.94 -22.66 -6.43
N ALA A 277 30.69 -23.24 -7.62
CA ALA A 277 29.83 -22.58 -8.61
C ALA A 277 28.37 -22.47 -8.14
N VAL A 278 27.83 -23.53 -7.50
CA VAL A 278 26.47 -23.52 -6.94
C VAL A 278 26.36 -22.56 -5.76
N MET A 279 27.37 -22.49 -4.88
CA MET A 279 27.40 -21.47 -3.83
C MET A 279 27.45 -20.06 -4.41
N ALA A 280 28.26 -19.82 -5.44
CA ALA A 280 28.33 -18.52 -6.10
C ALA A 280 26.96 -18.09 -6.67
N THR A 281 26.24 -19.01 -7.33
CA THR A 281 24.90 -18.72 -7.87
C THR A 281 23.90 -18.40 -6.78
N THR A 282 23.89 -19.13 -5.68
CA THR A 282 23.00 -18.87 -4.55
C THR A 282 23.35 -17.56 -3.86
N PHE A 283 24.62 -17.27 -3.62
CA PHE A 283 25.07 -16.01 -3.00
C PHE A 283 24.80 -14.80 -3.90
N THR A 284 24.84 -14.94 -5.24
CA THR A 284 24.44 -13.85 -6.13
C THR A 284 22.94 -13.57 -6.03
N ILE A 285 22.08 -14.59 -5.88
CA ILE A 285 20.66 -14.41 -5.63
C ILE A 285 20.44 -13.69 -4.30
N LEU A 286 21.11 -14.13 -3.23
CA LEU A 286 21.04 -13.48 -1.91
C LEU A 286 21.52 -12.02 -1.97
N ALA A 287 22.60 -11.75 -2.73
CA ALA A 287 23.17 -10.42 -2.92
C ALA A 287 22.18 -9.45 -3.59
N VAL A 288 21.23 -9.96 -4.38
CA VAL A 288 20.16 -9.17 -4.99
C VAL A 288 19.02 -8.93 -4.00
N PHE A 289 18.54 -10.00 -3.35
CA PHE A 289 17.33 -9.88 -2.53
C PHE A 289 17.54 -9.26 -1.15
N LEU A 290 18.73 -9.39 -0.55
CA LEU A 290 19.01 -8.78 0.73
C LEU A 290 18.90 -7.25 0.71
N PRO A 291 19.52 -6.50 -0.22
CA PRO A 291 19.32 -5.05 -0.31
C PRO A 291 17.86 -4.65 -0.48
N VAL A 292 17.11 -5.39 -1.29
CA VAL A 292 15.68 -5.16 -1.52
C VAL A 292 14.87 -5.38 -0.23
N GLY A 293 15.24 -6.38 0.58
CA GLY A 293 14.61 -6.65 1.88
C GLY A 293 14.85 -5.57 2.95
N PHE A 294 15.82 -4.68 2.72
CA PHE A 294 16.15 -3.58 3.62
C PHE A 294 15.80 -2.19 3.06
N MET A 295 15.01 -2.15 1.98
CA MET A 295 14.47 -0.88 1.46
C MET A 295 13.58 -0.21 2.49
N THR A 296 13.63 1.12 2.51
CA THR A 296 12.77 1.98 3.35
C THR A 296 11.53 2.46 2.58
N GLY A 297 10.60 3.11 3.28
CA GLY A 297 9.36 3.62 2.69
C GLY A 297 8.26 2.55 2.58
N ILE A 298 7.12 2.95 2.03
CA ILE A 298 5.93 2.09 1.88
C ILE A 298 6.26 0.86 1.04
N VAL A 299 6.92 1.06 -0.10
CA VAL A 299 7.31 -0.01 -1.02
C VAL A 299 8.32 -0.97 -0.37
N GLY A 300 9.22 -0.46 0.47
CA GLY A 300 10.15 -1.28 1.24
C GLY A 300 9.43 -2.26 2.17
N GLN A 301 8.31 -1.86 2.79
CA GLN A 301 7.51 -2.75 3.64
C GLN A 301 6.90 -3.92 2.85
N PHE A 302 6.43 -3.68 1.63
CA PHE A 302 5.95 -4.74 0.75
C PHE A 302 7.09 -5.69 0.35
N PHE A 303 8.23 -5.14 -0.06
CA PHE A 303 9.35 -5.95 -0.54
C PHE A 303 10.09 -6.70 0.54
N LYS A 304 10.08 -6.24 1.77
CA LYS A 304 10.75 -6.89 2.89
C LYS A 304 10.31 -8.35 3.06
N SER A 305 9.01 -8.58 3.14
CA SER A 305 8.48 -9.95 3.30
C SER A 305 8.71 -10.80 2.06
N PHE A 306 8.60 -10.24 0.87
CA PHE A 306 8.88 -10.90 -0.40
C PHE A 306 10.34 -11.33 -0.51
N ALA A 307 11.26 -10.38 -0.38
CA ALA A 307 12.69 -10.59 -0.58
C ALA A 307 13.29 -11.55 0.45
N LEU A 308 12.93 -11.40 1.73
CA LEU A 308 13.42 -12.29 2.78
C LEU A 308 12.84 -13.71 2.65
N THR A 309 11.60 -13.87 2.20
CA THR A 309 11.04 -15.19 1.91
C THR A 309 11.83 -15.91 0.82
N ILE A 310 12.19 -15.20 -0.27
CA ILE A 310 13.03 -15.76 -1.33
C ILE A 310 14.43 -16.09 -0.80
N ALA A 311 15.03 -15.17 -0.04
CA ALA A 311 16.37 -15.38 0.53
C ALA A 311 16.43 -16.63 1.41
N PHE A 312 15.44 -16.86 2.26
CA PHE A 312 15.34 -18.07 3.07
C PHE A 312 15.12 -19.31 2.22
N ALA A 313 14.19 -19.26 1.28
CA ALA A 313 13.88 -20.40 0.41
C ALA A 313 15.12 -20.87 -0.36
N VAL A 314 15.87 -19.93 -0.93
CA VAL A 314 17.09 -20.22 -1.71
C VAL A 314 18.23 -20.71 -0.81
N SER A 315 18.38 -20.15 0.40
CA SER A 315 19.36 -20.64 1.37
C SER A 315 19.09 -22.07 1.80
N ILE A 316 17.84 -22.43 2.01
CA ILE A 316 17.45 -23.81 2.32
C ILE A 316 17.65 -24.72 1.11
N SER A 317 17.35 -24.26 -0.11
CA SER A 317 17.60 -25.01 -1.34
C SER A 317 19.05 -25.42 -1.48
N LEU A 318 19.96 -24.49 -1.20
CA LEU A 318 21.40 -24.77 -1.19
C LEU A 318 21.76 -25.86 -0.18
N LEU A 319 21.24 -25.76 1.03
CA LEU A 319 21.49 -26.76 2.08
C LEU A 319 20.95 -28.14 1.68
N VAL A 320 19.77 -28.21 1.08
CA VAL A 320 19.16 -29.45 0.58
C VAL A 320 19.98 -30.02 -0.59
N ALA A 321 20.45 -29.19 -1.50
CA ALA A 321 21.27 -29.58 -2.65
C ALA A 321 22.62 -30.15 -2.25
N PHE A 322 23.22 -29.72 -1.13
CA PHE A 322 24.50 -30.23 -0.63
C PHE A 322 24.41 -31.34 0.38
N THR A 323 23.22 -31.60 0.94
CA THR A 323 23.04 -32.64 1.97
C THR A 323 22.11 -33.74 1.52
N LEU A 324 20.84 -33.43 1.29
CA LEU A 324 19.80 -34.41 0.99
C LEU A 324 19.98 -35.04 -0.39
N ASP A 325 20.24 -34.23 -1.42
CA ASP A 325 20.33 -34.73 -2.78
C ASP A 325 21.55 -35.67 -3.02
N PRO A 326 22.79 -35.33 -2.60
CA PRO A 326 23.92 -36.25 -2.68
C PRO A 326 23.70 -37.53 -1.85
N MET A 327 23.14 -37.41 -0.65
CA MET A 327 22.87 -38.56 0.20
C MET A 327 21.85 -39.51 -0.43
N LEU A 328 20.74 -39.00 -0.95
CA LEU A 328 19.76 -39.84 -1.65
C LEU A 328 20.32 -40.43 -2.95
N SER A 329 21.14 -39.66 -3.66
CA SER A 329 21.83 -40.08 -4.90
C SER A 329 22.74 -41.23 -4.66
N SER A 330 23.58 -41.18 -3.65
CA SER A 330 24.53 -42.25 -3.33
C SER A 330 23.84 -43.58 -2.99
N ARG A 331 22.57 -43.55 -2.51
CA ARG A 331 21.88 -44.77 -2.06
C ARG A 331 20.84 -45.31 -3.04
N PHE A 332 20.14 -44.44 -3.78
CA PHE A 332 18.98 -44.84 -4.56
C PHE A 332 19.16 -44.76 -6.06
N VAL A 333 20.22 -44.08 -6.57
CA VAL A 333 20.47 -43.98 -8.01
C VAL A 333 21.38 -45.08 -8.49
N ARG A 334 21.07 -45.57 -9.66
CA ARG A 334 21.91 -46.56 -10.39
C ARG A 334 22.03 -46.09 -11.84
N PHE A 335 23.19 -46.18 -12.39
CA PHE A 335 23.38 -45.97 -13.82
C PHE A 335 22.62 -47.04 -14.61
N ILE A 336 21.75 -46.62 -15.50
CA ILE A 336 20.97 -47.50 -16.38
C ILE A 336 21.56 -47.38 -17.79
N PRO A 337 22.18 -48.45 -18.35
CA PRO A 337 22.71 -48.45 -19.71
C PRO A 337 21.61 -48.16 -20.74
N LEU A 338 22.05 -47.60 -21.89
CA LEU A 338 21.15 -47.20 -22.98
C LEU A 338 20.23 -48.34 -23.47
N GLU A 339 20.81 -49.58 -23.53
CA GLU A 339 20.13 -50.81 -23.97
C GLU A 339 18.94 -51.17 -23.07
N GLU A 340 19.04 -50.96 -21.75
CA GLU A 340 17.94 -51.20 -20.81
C GLU A 340 16.87 -50.10 -20.88
N ARG A 341 17.29 -48.84 -21.12
CA ARG A 341 16.35 -47.72 -21.25
C ARG A 341 15.42 -47.88 -22.44
N THR A 342 15.91 -48.39 -23.57
CA THR A 342 15.13 -48.54 -24.83
C THR A 342 14.16 -49.71 -24.80
N ARG A 343 14.20 -50.58 -23.79
CA ARG A 343 13.26 -51.74 -23.65
C ARG A 343 11.84 -51.29 -23.39
N THR A 344 11.62 -50.14 -22.67
CA THR A 344 10.27 -49.64 -22.33
C THR A 344 9.73 -48.71 -23.40
N ARG A 345 8.37 -48.61 -23.53
CA ARG A 345 7.72 -47.66 -24.45
C ARG A 345 8.06 -46.21 -24.06
N THR A 346 8.06 -45.89 -22.78
CA THR A 346 8.40 -44.57 -22.22
C THR A 346 9.88 -44.26 -22.46
N GLY A 347 10.80 -45.22 -22.29
CA GLY A 347 12.22 -45.02 -22.61
C GLY A 347 12.48 -44.71 -24.07
N ARG A 348 11.82 -45.40 -25.00
CA ARG A 348 11.90 -45.14 -26.45
C ARG A 348 11.36 -43.75 -26.82
N PHE A 349 10.30 -43.29 -26.16
CA PHE A 349 9.79 -41.94 -26.37
C PHE A 349 10.79 -40.88 -25.85
N LEU A 350 11.34 -41.08 -24.66
CA LEU A 350 12.32 -40.18 -24.07
C LEU A 350 13.62 -40.12 -24.89
N GLU A 351 14.02 -41.25 -25.47
CA GLU A 351 15.19 -41.26 -26.39
C GLU A 351 14.94 -40.52 -27.71
N ARG A 352 13.71 -40.59 -28.25
CA ARG A 352 13.35 -39.74 -29.42
C ARG A 352 13.43 -38.26 -29.09
N VAL A 353 12.92 -37.87 -27.92
CA VAL A 353 13.06 -36.46 -27.43
C VAL A 353 14.54 -36.11 -27.26
N GLY A 354 15.35 -37.06 -26.73
CA GLY A 354 16.78 -36.85 -26.64
C GLY A 354 17.47 -36.62 -27.97
N GLY A 355 17.06 -37.32 -29.02
CA GLY A 355 17.60 -37.08 -30.37
C GLY A 355 17.30 -35.68 -30.92
N TYR A 356 16.25 -34.97 -30.45
CA TYR A 356 16.05 -33.55 -30.75
C TYR A 356 17.08 -32.67 -30.03
N TYR A 357 17.35 -32.99 -28.74
CA TYR A 357 18.40 -32.30 -28.00
C TYR A 357 19.77 -32.45 -28.65
N ASP A 358 20.18 -33.67 -29.09
CA ASP A 358 21.46 -33.91 -29.75
C ASP A 358 21.61 -33.16 -31.09
N ARG A 359 20.48 -32.90 -31.78
CA ARG A 359 20.48 -32.02 -32.97
C ARG A 359 20.66 -30.55 -32.61
N LEU A 360 20.03 -30.12 -31.49
CA LEU A 360 20.16 -28.76 -30.98
C LEU A 360 21.61 -28.50 -30.54
N ASP A 361 22.20 -29.43 -29.82
CA ASP A 361 23.58 -29.37 -29.36
C ASP A 361 24.57 -29.20 -30.53
N ARG A 362 24.43 -30.02 -31.57
CA ARG A 362 25.24 -29.91 -32.79
C ARG A 362 25.02 -28.57 -33.54
N ARG A 363 23.80 -28.01 -33.50
CA ARG A 363 23.56 -26.70 -34.09
C ARG A 363 24.20 -25.59 -33.25
N TYR A 364 24.09 -25.70 -31.92
CA TYR A 364 24.73 -24.78 -31.02
C TYR A 364 26.23 -24.77 -31.13
N HIS A 365 26.86 -25.93 -31.20
CA HIS A 365 28.31 -26.04 -31.40
C HIS A 365 28.76 -25.30 -32.67
N ARG A 366 28.08 -25.50 -33.80
CA ARG A 366 28.38 -24.78 -35.06
C ARG A 366 28.16 -23.28 -34.96
N LEU A 367 27.10 -22.87 -34.26
CA LEU A 367 26.79 -21.43 -34.02
C LEU A 367 27.90 -20.80 -33.15
N LEU A 368 28.35 -21.52 -32.12
CA LEU A 368 29.41 -21.07 -31.23
C LEU A 368 30.75 -20.94 -31.97
N GLU A 369 31.09 -21.91 -32.84
CA GLU A 369 32.27 -21.81 -33.71
C GLU A 369 32.21 -20.56 -34.59
N TRP A 370 31.06 -20.32 -35.23
CA TRP A 370 30.85 -19.13 -36.05
C TRP A 370 30.94 -17.83 -35.25
N ALA A 371 30.39 -17.80 -34.06
CA ALA A 371 30.41 -16.65 -33.16
C ALA A 371 31.86 -16.32 -32.74
N ILE A 372 32.64 -17.32 -32.36
CA ILE A 372 34.06 -17.19 -31.98
C ILE A 372 34.91 -16.70 -33.17
N ALA A 373 34.54 -17.08 -34.39
CA ALA A 373 35.22 -16.62 -35.60
C ALA A 373 34.92 -15.15 -35.94
N HIS A 374 33.72 -14.64 -35.50
CA HIS A 374 33.26 -13.28 -35.80
C HIS A 374 32.91 -12.46 -34.54
N PRO A 375 33.81 -12.29 -33.56
CA PRO A 375 33.51 -11.77 -32.23
C PRO A 375 32.92 -10.37 -32.28
N TRP A 376 33.43 -9.48 -33.11
CA TRP A 376 32.94 -8.09 -33.20
C TRP A 376 31.55 -7.98 -33.78
N LYS A 377 31.12 -8.89 -34.68
CA LYS A 377 29.73 -8.91 -35.17
C LYS A 377 28.77 -9.27 -34.06
N ILE A 378 29.14 -10.24 -33.23
CA ILE A 378 28.32 -10.65 -32.08
C ILE A 378 28.16 -9.50 -31.08
N VAL A 379 29.27 -8.83 -30.72
CA VAL A 379 29.23 -7.70 -29.80
C VAL A 379 28.40 -6.56 -30.37
N ALA A 380 28.61 -6.21 -31.65
CA ALA A 380 27.84 -5.15 -32.31
C ALA A 380 26.33 -5.47 -32.37
N THR A 381 25.97 -6.71 -32.66
CA THR A 381 24.57 -7.17 -32.68
C THR A 381 23.96 -7.10 -31.25
N ALA A 382 24.68 -7.55 -30.24
CA ALA A 382 24.24 -7.52 -28.86
C ALA A 382 23.97 -6.06 -28.38
N VAL A 383 24.89 -5.15 -28.72
CA VAL A 383 24.74 -3.71 -28.42
C VAL A 383 23.55 -3.11 -29.18
N LEU A 384 23.41 -3.44 -30.47
CA LEU A 384 22.28 -2.95 -31.28
C LEU A 384 20.91 -3.40 -30.70
N VAL A 385 20.81 -4.69 -30.37
CA VAL A 385 19.58 -5.26 -29.78
C VAL A 385 19.29 -4.63 -28.42
N PHE A 386 20.31 -4.38 -27.62
CA PHE A 386 20.16 -3.69 -26.35
C PHE A 386 19.66 -2.26 -26.54
N VAL A 387 20.29 -1.47 -27.42
CA VAL A 387 19.87 -0.07 -27.67
C VAL A 387 18.45 -0.02 -28.24
N ALA A 388 18.14 -0.94 -29.18
CA ALA A 388 16.78 -1.07 -29.70
C ALA A 388 15.75 -1.42 -28.61
N SER A 389 16.13 -2.30 -27.66
CA SER A 389 15.27 -2.63 -26.52
C SER A 389 15.08 -1.44 -25.57
N MET A 390 16.14 -0.64 -25.33
CA MET A 390 16.02 0.54 -24.48
C MET A 390 15.09 1.60 -25.09
N SER A 391 15.00 1.69 -26.42
CA SER A 391 14.05 2.59 -27.06
C SER A 391 12.58 2.20 -26.82
N THR A 392 12.31 0.93 -26.45
CA THR A 392 10.92 0.53 -26.11
C THR A 392 10.41 1.14 -24.82
N LEU A 393 11.29 1.62 -23.92
CA LEU A 393 10.89 2.35 -22.71
C LEU A 393 10.09 3.63 -23.01
N THR A 394 10.24 4.22 -24.19
CA THR A 394 9.45 5.39 -24.59
C THR A 394 8.05 5.05 -25.05
N VAL A 395 7.76 3.78 -25.29
CA VAL A 395 6.47 3.27 -25.79
C VAL A 395 5.71 2.49 -24.71
N ILE A 396 6.44 1.89 -23.77
CA ILE A 396 5.83 1.14 -22.67
C ILE A 396 5.25 2.13 -21.67
N GLY A 397 3.94 2.02 -21.41
CA GLY A 397 3.27 2.79 -20.37
C GLY A 397 3.84 2.50 -18.99
N THR A 398 3.83 3.49 -18.11
CA THR A 398 4.25 3.33 -16.70
C THR A 398 3.07 3.48 -15.77
N GLU A 399 3.06 2.66 -14.70
CA GLU A 399 2.05 2.69 -13.66
C GLU A 399 2.69 2.37 -12.30
N PHE A 400 2.03 2.72 -11.21
CA PHE A 400 2.51 2.34 -9.88
C PHE A 400 2.15 0.88 -9.59
N VAL A 401 0.87 0.60 -9.47
CA VAL A 401 0.29 -0.73 -9.27
C VAL A 401 -0.77 -0.95 -10.34
N PRO A 402 -0.79 -2.10 -11.02
CA PRO A 402 -1.85 -2.39 -11.98
C PRO A 402 -3.20 -2.49 -11.28
N GLN A 403 -4.24 -1.98 -11.90
CA GLN A 403 -5.60 -2.07 -11.40
C GLN A 403 -6.05 -3.54 -11.39
N GLU A 404 -6.49 -4.02 -10.23
CA GLU A 404 -6.99 -5.38 -10.06
C GLU A 404 -8.49 -5.45 -10.39
N ASP A 405 -8.88 -6.41 -11.20
CA ASP A 405 -10.29 -6.72 -11.42
C ASP A 405 -10.83 -7.64 -10.31
N ARG A 406 -11.27 -7.03 -9.21
CA ARG A 406 -11.92 -7.72 -8.08
C ARG A 406 -13.42 -7.90 -8.26
N GLY A 407 -13.97 -7.56 -9.42
CA GLY A 407 -15.40 -7.62 -9.66
C GLY A 407 -16.20 -6.56 -8.91
N GLU A 408 -15.57 -5.51 -8.39
CA GLU A 408 -16.23 -4.42 -7.71
C GLU A 408 -15.59 -3.07 -8.03
N PHE A 409 -16.42 -2.01 -8.01
CA PHE A 409 -15.98 -0.62 -8.16
C PHE A 409 -16.88 0.28 -7.32
N ALA A 410 -16.44 1.51 -7.07
CA ALA A 410 -17.18 2.52 -6.34
C ALA A 410 -17.67 3.62 -7.29
N VAL A 411 -18.90 4.09 -7.07
CA VAL A 411 -19.41 5.32 -7.65
C VAL A 411 -19.59 6.32 -6.51
N ASN A 412 -18.71 7.30 -6.45
CA ASN A 412 -18.80 8.36 -5.46
C ASN A 412 -19.58 9.51 -6.05
N ILE A 413 -20.52 10.02 -5.27
CA ILE A 413 -21.46 11.07 -5.67
C ILE A 413 -21.31 12.23 -4.69
N GLU A 414 -21.21 13.41 -5.24
CA GLU A 414 -21.26 14.65 -4.49
C GLU A 414 -22.35 15.55 -5.07
N VAL A 415 -23.30 15.93 -4.23
CA VAL A 415 -24.38 16.82 -4.64
C VAL A 415 -23.98 18.28 -4.38
N PRO A 416 -24.60 19.25 -5.10
CA PRO A 416 -24.31 20.66 -4.88
C PRO A 416 -24.47 21.08 -3.42
N ALA A 417 -23.61 21.97 -2.97
CA ALA A 417 -23.65 22.54 -1.63
C ALA A 417 -25.02 23.17 -1.33
N GLY A 418 -25.53 22.90 -0.11
CA GLY A 418 -26.87 23.33 0.31
C GLY A 418 -28.01 22.37 -0.07
N THR A 419 -27.72 21.24 -0.71
CA THR A 419 -28.74 20.21 -0.97
C THR A 419 -29.18 19.55 0.35
N ALA A 420 -30.50 19.43 0.56
CA ALA A 420 -31.04 18.73 1.73
C ALA A 420 -30.75 17.23 1.67
N PHE A 421 -30.58 16.59 2.84
CA PHE A 421 -30.26 15.17 2.94
C PHE A 421 -31.23 14.26 2.18
N GLU A 422 -32.53 14.54 2.28
CA GLU A 422 -33.57 13.77 1.59
C GLU A 422 -33.44 13.85 0.06
N GLN A 423 -33.01 15.00 -0.46
CA GLN A 423 -32.74 15.16 -1.89
C GLN A 423 -31.47 14.40 -2.30
N THR A 424 -30.44 14.39 -1.47
CA THR A 424 -29.25 13.55 -1.70
C THR A 424 -29.64 12.08 -1.79
N VAL A 425 -30.50 11.58 -0.88
CA VAL A 425 -31.03 10.21 -0.92
C VAL A 425 -31.81 9.94 -2.22
N ALA A 426 -32.61 10.91 -2.67
CA ALA A 426 -33.37 10.77 -3.92
C ALA A 426 -32.46 10.68 -5.15
N HIS A 427 -31.43 11.52 -5.22
CA HIS A 427 -30.44 11.46 -6.29
C HIS A 427 -29.65 10.14 -6.29
N VAL A 428 -29.30 9.65 -5.12
CA VAL A 428 -28.62 8.33 -4.99
C VAL A 428 -29.54 7.22 -5.50
N ALA A 429 -30.84 7.26 -5.21
CA ALA A 429 -31.81 6.29 -5.70
C ALA A 429 -31.94 6.32 -7.24
N GLU A 430 -31.82 7.51 -7.85
CA GLU A 430 -31.77 7.66 -9.31
C GLU A 430 -30.53 6.99 -9.90
N VAL A 431 -29.35 7.24 -9.30
CA VAL A 431 -28.08 6.61 -9.71
C VAL A 431 -28.14 5.09 -9.54
N GLU A 432 -28.66 4.59 -8.41
CA GLU A 432 -28.88 3.15 -8.18
C GLU A 432 -29.69 2.51 -9.31
N THR A 433 -30.74 3.19 -9.78
CA THR A 433 -31.59 2.70 -10.84
C THR A 433 -30.81 2.53 -12.15
N VAL A 434 -30.00 3.53 -12.52
CA VAL A 434 -29.17 3.49 -13.73
C VAL A 434 -28.12 2.38 -13.63
N VAL A 435 -27.49 2.23 -12.47
CA VAL A 435 -26.46 1.19 -12.26
C VAL A 435 -27.08 -0.21 -12.27
N LYS A 436 -28.29 -0.37 -11.75
CA LYS A 436 -29.02 -1.65 -11.71
C LYS A 436 -29.45 -2.15 -13.09
N GLU A 437 -29.56 -1.28 -14.09
CA GLU A 437 -29.86 -1.67 -15.48
C GLU A 437 -28.75 -2.50 -16.14
N MET A 438 -27.55 -2.53 -15.58
CA MET A 438 -26.45 -3.29 -16.13
C MET A 438 -26.53 -4.77 -15.72
N PRO A 439 -26.51 -5.68 -16.70
CA PRO A 439 -26.73 -7.11 -16.44
C PRO A 439 -25.63 -7.77 -15.60
N GLU A 440 -24.42 -7.20 -15.62
CA GLU A 440 -23.28 -7.71 -14.86
C GLU A 440 -23.33 -7.34 -13.38
N VAL A 441 -24.15 -6.33 -13.00
CA VAL A 441 -24.27 -5.87 -11.63
C VAL A 441 -25.10 -6.85 -10.80
N ARG A 442 -24.49 -7.38 -9.74
CA ARG A 442 -25.10 -8.34 -8.82
C ARG A 442 -25.65 -7.70 -7.56
N GLN A 443 -24.95 -6.68 -7.06
CA GLN A 443 -25.27 -6.05 -5.80
C GLN A 443 -24.83 -4.59 -5.81
N ILE A 444 -25.65 -3.73 -5.26
CA ILE A 444 -25.37 -2.31 -5.05
C ILE A 444 -25.54 -2.04 -3.56
N PHE A 445 -24.51 -1.54 -2.93
CA PHE A 445 -24.55 -1.08 -1.56
C PHE A 445 -24.23 0.41 -1.53
N SER A 446 -25.19 1.21 -1.10
CA SER A 446 -25.09 2.67 -1.10
C SER A 446 -25.00 3.19 0.33
N THR A 447 -24.07 4.10 0.57
CA THR A 447 -23.94 4.85 1.82
C THR A 447 -24.13 6.32 1.50
N VAL A 448 -25.17 6.94 2.00
CA VAL A 448 -25.41 8.39 1.95
C VAL A 448 -24.97 8.97 3.27
N GLY A 449 -24.34 10.12 3.29
CA GLY A 449 -23.65 10.65 4.46
C GLY A 449 -22.23 10.10 4.60
N PHE A 450 -21.61 9.75 3.46
CA PHE A 450 -20.26 9.22 3.39
C PHE A 450 -19.24 10.24 3.90
N GLU A 451 -18.21 9.78 4.61
CA GLU A 451 -17.21 10.65 5.25
C GLU A 451 -17.80 11.69 6.21
N GLY A 452 -18.98 11.44 6.76
CA GLY A 452 -19.66 12.37 7.68
C GLY A 452 -20.29 13.60 7.02
N SER A 453 -20.31 13.67 5.69
CA SER A 453 -20.94 14.75 4.92
C SER A 453 -22.28 14.30 4.33
N PRO A 454 -23.41 14.96 4.68
CA PRO A 454 -24.72 14.63 4.10
C PRO A 454 -24.80 14.90 2.59
N LEU A 455 -23.82 15.60 2.02
CA LEU A 455 -23.74 15.93 0.60
C LEU A 455 -23.00 14.85 -0.21
N LYS A 456 -22.35 13.90 0.46
CA LYS A 456 -21.54 12.84 -0.18
C LYS A 456 -22.22 11.48 -0.04
N ALA A 457 -22.16 10.71 -1.10
CA ALA A 457 -22.59 9.33 -1.08
C ALA A 457 -21.59 8.44 -1.83
N SER A 458 -21.50 7.19 -1.44
CA SER A 458 -20.67 6.19 -2.11
C SER A 458 -21.50 4.95 -2.39
N LEU A 459 -21.51 4.50 -3.64
CA LEU A 459 -22.13 3.26 -4.08
C LEU A 459 -21.04 2.24 -4.35
N ARG A 460 -20.98 1.20 -3.57
CA ARG A 460 -20.16 0.03 -3.87
C ARG A 460 -20.95 -0.90 -4.77
N VAL A 461 -20.50 -1.09 -5.98
CA VAL A 461 -21.13 -1.92 -7.00
C VAL A 461 -20.34 -3.21 -7.12
N LYS A 462 -20.98 -4.34 -6.81
CA LYS A 462 -20.41 -5.67 -6.99
C LYS A 462 -20.94 -6.25 -8.30
N ALA A 463 -20.05 -6.43 -9.27
CA ALA A 463 -20.30 -7.14 -10.50
C ALA A 463 -20.02 -8.64 -10.32
N GLY A 464 -20.41 -9.47 -11.29
CA GLY A 464 -20.06 -10.90 -11.28
C GLY A 464 -18.54 -11.12 -11.32
N LYS A 465 -18.08 -12.32 -10.98
CA LYS A 465 -16.66 -12.67 -11.03
C LYS A 465 -16.11 -12.54 -12.46
N LYS A 466 -14.79 -12.29 -12.59
CA LYS A 466 -14.13 -12.06 -13.90
C LYS A 466 -14.47 -13.11 -14.95
N HIS A 467 -14.59 -14.38 -14.57
CA HIS A 467 -14.93 -15.48 -15.47
C HIS A 467 -16.43 -15.63 -15.75
N GLU A 468 -17.31 -14.93 -15.03
CA GLU A 468 -18.76 -14.91 -15.20
C GLU A 468 -19.25 -13.74 -16.07
N ARG A 469 -18.36 -12.83 -16.42
CA ARG A 469 -18.64 -11.60 -17.15
C ARG A 469 -18.08 -11.66 -18.57
N GLU A 470 -18.80 -11.10 -19.53
CA GLU A 470 -18.32 -10.92 -20.90
C GLU A 470 -17.42 -9.69 -21.02
N ARG A 471 -17.74 -8.62 -20.25
CA ARG A 471 -17.00 -7.35 -20.27
C ARG A 471 -16.07 -7.22 -19.06
N GLY A 472 -14.88 -6.66 -19.28
CA GLY A 472 -13.94 -6.32 -18.24
C GLY A 472 -14.44 -5.16 -17.37
N LEU A 473 -13.88 -5.02 -16.15
CA LEU A 473 -14.29 -3.97 -15.24
C LEU A 473 -14.01 -2.56 -15.80
N ALA A 474 -12.91 -2.39 -16.54
CA ALA A 474 -12.59 -1.15 -17.21
C ALA A 474 -13.67 -0.71 -18.21
N GLU A 475 -14.19 -1.65 -19.02
CA GLU A 475 -15.26 -1.37 -19.98
C GLU A 475 -16.59 -1.03 -19.27
N LEU A 476 -16.88 -1.71 -18.15
CA LEU A 476 -18.04 -1.41 -17.33
C LEU A 476 -17.97 -0.01 -16.73
N LYS A 477 -16.79 0.41 -16.26
CA LYS A 477 -16.59 1.76 -15.73
C LYS A 477 -16.77 2.84 -16.78
N VAL A 478 -16.37 2.59 -18.03
CA VAL A 478 -16.61 3.51 -19.15
C VAL A 478 -18.10 3.64 -19.45
N ASP A 479 -18.81 2.51 -19.58
CA ASP A 479 -20.27 2.47 -19.86
C ASP A 479 -21.06 3.18 -18.73
N ILE A 480 -20.71 2.93 -17.48
CA ILE A 480 -21.34 3.61 -16.34
C ILE A 480 -21.10 5.13 -16.39
N ARG A 481 -19.88 5.59 -16.64
CA ARG A 481 -19.60 7.02 -16.75
C ARG A 481 -20.47 7.68 -17.84
N GLU A 482 -20.64 7.02 -18.98
CA GLU A 482 -21.48 7.56 -20.06
C GLU A 482 -22.96 7.64 -19.67
N ARG A 483 -23.46 6.62 -18.98
CA ARG A 483 -24.86 6.61 -18.49
C ARG A 483 -25.09 7.66 -17.43
N LEU A 484 -24.18 7.79 -16.48
CA LEU A 484 -24.29 8.73 -15.37
C LEU A 484 -24.15 10.19 -15.82
N ARG A 485 -23.43 10.48 -16.88
CA ARG A 485 -23.37 11.85 -17.48
C ARG A 485 -24.74 12.40 -17.87
N ARG A 486 -25.76 11.56 -17.99
CA ARG A 486 -27.13 11.98 -18.30
C ARG A 486 -27.85 12.57 -17.11
N ILE A 487 -27.36 12.35 -15.89
CA ILE A 487 -27.93 12.93 -14.68
C ILE A 487 -27.25 14.27 -14.45
N PRO A 488 -27.98 15.40 -14.61
CA PRO A 488 -27.40 16.72 -14.47
C PRO A 488 -27.16 17.07 -13.00
N LEU A 489 -26.27 18.03 -12.76
CA LEU A 489 -25.99 18.64 -11.46
C LEU A 489 -25.24 17.76 -10.44
N LEU A 490 -24.96 16.51 -10.71
CA LEU A 490 -24.20 15.64 -9.83
C LEU A 490 -22.73 15.57 -10.25
N LYS A 491 -21.87 15.69 -9.28
CA LYS A 491 -20.44 15.41 -9.43
C LYS A 491 -20.24 13.92 -9.08
N MET A 492 -19.82 13.14 -10.06
CA MET A 492 -19.70 11.70 -9.91
C MET A 492 -18.32 11.23 -10.35
N THR A 493 -17.73 10.37 -9.53
CA THR A 493 -16.44 9.73 -9.80
C THR A 493 -16.62 8.22 -9.77
N VAL A 494 -16.16 7.53 -10.82
CA VAL A 494 -16.17 6.07 -10.86
C VAL A 494 -14.74 5.57 -10.63
N ALA A 495 -14.48 5.07 -9.45
CA ALA A 495 -13.15 4.68 -8.99
C ALA A 495 -13.06 3.18 -8.69
N ASP A 496 -11.84 2.66 -8.67
CA ASP A 496 -11.57 1.33 -8.14
C ASP A 496 -11.58 1.35 -6.61
N PRO A 497 -11.84 0.21 -5.95
CA PRO A 497 -11.62 0.10 -4.52
C PRO A 497 -10.16 0.43 -4.18
N GLU A 498 -9.94 1.15 -3.10
CA GLU A 498 -8.59 1.50 -2.65
C GLU A 498 -7.70 0.27 -2.53
N PHE A 499 -6.52 0.32 -3.14
CA PHE A 499 -5.51 -0.74 -3.00
C PHE A 499 -4.99 -0.82 -1.55
N MET A 500 -4.83 0.34 -0.91
CA MET A 500 -4.49 0.48 0.50
C MET A 500 -5.52 1.38 1.18
N GLN A 501 -6.26 0.84 2.13
CA GLN A 501 -7.19 1.64 2.93
C GLN A 501 -6.45 2.70 3.73
N GLY A 502 -6.93 3.93 3.65
CA GLY A 502 -6.32 5.07 4.32
C GLY A 502 -5.08 5.64 3.62
N ALA A 503 -4.87 5.33 2.34
CA ALA A 503 -3.89 6.05 1.53
C ALA A 503 -4.24 7.55 1.47
N PRO A 504 -3.23 8.43 1.45
CA PRO A 504 -3.49 9.89 1.50
C PRO A 504 -4.19 10.46 0.27
N THR A 505 -4.37 9.64 -0.77
CA THR A 505 -5.01 10.06 -2.02
C THR A 505 -5.95 8.97 -2.53
N GLN A 506 -7.13 9.38 -2.92
CA GLN A 506 -8.18 8.49 -3.45
C GLN A 506 -8.10 8.34 -4.98
N ALA A 507 -7.25 9.10 -5.66
CA ALA A 507 -7.12 9.09 -7.11
C ALA A 507 -5.71 8.67 -7.55
N PRO A 508 -5.57 7.96 -8.71
CA PRO A 508 -4.28 7.55 -9.24
C PRO A 508 -3.34 8.72 -9.53
N LEU A 509 -3.89 9.83 -10.02
CA LEU A 509 -3.16 11.06 -10.29
C LEU A 509 -3.80 12.20 -9.53
N SER A 510 -3.00 12.89 -8.73
CA SER A 510 -3.41 14.13 -8.08
C SER A 510 -2.39 15.23 -8.35
N VAL A 511 -2.88 16.44 -8.57
CA VAL A 511 -2.05 17.65 -8.66
C VAL A 511 -2.37 18.52 -7.48
N PHE A 512 -1.38 18.87 -6.67
CA PHE A 512 -1.57 19.84 -5.60
C PHE A 512 -1.17 21.24 -6.04
N LEU A 513 -1.93 22.21 -5.59
CA LEU A 513 -1.63 23.63 -5.66
C LEU A 513 -1.52 24.15 -4.24
N ARG A 514 -0.45 24.85 -3.91
CA ARG A 514 -0.21 25.32 -2.55
C ARG A 514 0.14 26.80 -2.57
N GLY A 515 -0.54 27.59 -1.74
CA GLY A 515 -0.34 29.04 -1.67
C GLY A 515 -1.06 29.66 -0.49
N ASP A 516 -0.74 30.93 -0.15
CA ASP A 516 -1.28 31.58 1.04
C ASP A 516 -2.55 32.40 0.76
N ASP A 517 -2.70 32.90 -0.48
CA ASP A 517 -3.89 33.64 -0.90
C ASP A 517 -5.00 32.71 -1.38
N MET A 518 -6.17 32.77 -0.77
CA MET A 518 -7.29 31.88 -1.07
C MET A 518 -7.95 32.23 -2.41
N ALA A 519 -8.08 33.50 -2.74
CA ALA A 519 -8.73 33.93 -3.98
C ALA A 519 -7.88 33.54 -5.20
N GLU A 520 -6.57 33.73 -5.09
CA GLU A 520 -5.65 33.31 -6.16
C GLU A 520 -5.55 31.79 -6.25
N LEU A 521 -5.57 31.07 -5.12
CA LEU A 521 -5.64 29.61 -5.09
C LEU A 521 -6.89 29.08 -5.81
N GLN A 522 -8.03 29.71 -5.58
CA GLN A 522 -9.28 29.35 -6.24
C GLN A 522 -9.21 29.61 -7.76
N ARG A 523 -8.71 30.78 -8.17
CA ARG A 523 -8.52 31.13 -9.59
C ARG A 523 -7.62 30.11 -10.31
N LEU A 524 -6.47 29.81 -9.70
CA LEU A 524 -5.54 28.82 -10.25
C LEU A 524 -6.15 27.43 -10.30
N ASN A 525 -6.86 27.03 -9.27
CA ASN A 525 -7.54 25.73 -9.21
C ASN A 525 -8.55 25.59 -10.36
N GLU A 526 -9.39 26.60 -10.61
CA GLU A 526 -10.34 26.60 -11.71
C GLU A 526 -9.66 26.52 -13.07
N GLU A 527 -8.57 27.29 -13.28
CA GLU A 527 -7.77 27.28 -14.50
C GLU A 527 -7.15 25.89 -14.75
N VAL A 528 -6.56 25.29 -13.71
CA VAL A 528 -5.94 23.96 -13.81
C VAL A 528 -6.99 22.90 -14.11
N VAL A 529 -8.10 22.88 -13.38
CA VAL A 529 -9.21 21.92 -13.60
C VAL A 529 -9.71 21.99 -15.06
N GLN A 530 -9.94 23.21 -15.59
CA GLN A 530 -10.40 23.34 -16.96
C GLN A 530 -9.40 22.81 -17.98
N LYS A 531 -8.10 23.11 -17.80
CA LYS A 531 -7.05 22.67 -18.73
C LYS A 531 -6.80 21.17 -18.63
N VAL A 532 -6.82 20.61 -17.43
CA VAL A 532 -6.59 19.17 -17.17
C VAL A 532 -7.75 18.33 -17.71
N ARG A 533 -8.99 18.81 -17.65
CA ARG A 533 -10.16 18.15 -18.27
C ARG A 533 -10.04 17.96 -19.78
N ALA A 534 -9.21 18.76 -20.43
CA ALA A 534 -8.96 18.65 -21.86
C ALA A 534 -7.87 17.62 -22.21
N VAL A 535 -7.15 17.09 -21.22
CA VAL A 535 -6.09 16.10 -21.44
C VAL A 535 -6.73 14.74 -21.78
N PRO A 536 -6.36 14.11 -22.91
CA PRO A 536 -6.87 12.80 -23.27
C PRO A 536 -6.49 11.75 -22.21
N GLY A 537 -7.47 10.96 -21.78
CA GLY A 537 -7.27 9.94 -20.75
C GLY A 537 -7.46 10.42 -19.30
N ALA A 538 -7.54 11.73 -19.07
CA ALA A 538 -7.96 12.29 -17.78
C ALA A 538 -9.49 12.30 -17.71
N VAL A 539 -10.07 11.62 -16.74
CA VAL A 539 -11.52 11.54 -16.51
C VAL A 539 -11.84 11.87 -15.06
N ASP A 540 -13.09 12.19 -14.78
CA ASP A 540 -13.59 12.48 -13.44
C ASP A 540 -12.68 13.47 -12.67
N VAL A 541 -12.23 14.54 -13.36
CA VAL A 541 -11.33 15.55 -12.79
C VAL A 541 -12.07 16.35 -11.73
N ASP A 542 -11.61 16.23 -10.49
CA ASP A 542 -12.23 16.81 -9.32
C ASP A 542 -11.24 17.58 -8.44
N SER A 543 -11.72 18.57 -7.70
CA SER A 543 -10.91 19.37 -6.78
C SER A 543 -11.42 19.30 -5.37
N THR A 544 -10.50 19.21 -4.39
CA THR A 544 -10.82 19.29 -2.96
C THR A 544 -11.17 20.72 -2.52
N LEU A 545 -10.90 21.72 -3.37
CA LEU A 545 -11.35 23.08 -3.12
C LEU A 545 -12.80 23.23 -3.59
N GLU A 546 -13.70 22.88 -2.68
CA GLU A 546 -15.14 22.94 -2.94
C GLU A 546 -15.63 24.38 -2.99
N THR A 547 -16.60 24.64 -3.89
CA THR A 547 -17.40 25.88 -3.85
C THR A 547 -18.07 25.97 -2.50
N GLY A 548 -17.99 27.12 -1.89
CA GLY A 548 -18.46 27.33 -0.52
C GLY A 548 -19.90 26.90 -0.29
N GLN A 549 -20.18 26.48 0.93
CA GLN A 549 -21.53 26.15 1.36
C GLN A 549 -22.31 27.43 1.59
N PRO A 550 -23.58 27.52 1.14
CA PRO A 550 -24.43 28.63 1.55
C PRO A 550 -24.66 28.57 3.05
N GLU A 551 -24.31 29.60 3.74
CA GLU A 551 -24.56 29.75 5.17
C GLU A 551 -25.33 31.04 5.45
N MET A 552 -26.07 31.05 6.57
CA MET A 552 -26.70 32.24 7.06
C MET A 552 -25.91 32.73 8.27
N VAL A 553 -25.17 33.78 8.10
CA VAL A 553 -24.36 34.38 9.17
C VAL A 553 -25.24 35.26 10.06
N ALA A 554 -25.19 34.98 11.36
CA ALA A 554 -25.89 35.77 12.37
C ALA A 554 -24.93 36.81 12.98
N ASP A 555 -24.91 38.01 12.40
CA ASP A 555 -24.09 39.09 12.90
C ASP A 555 -24.79 39.80 14.05
N VAL A 556 -24.15 39.80 15.24
CA VAL A 556 -24.71 40.36 16.46
C VAL A 556 -24.22 41.82 16.64
N ASN A 557 -25.13 42.76 16.71
CA ASN A 557 -24.82 44.14 17.08
C ASN A 557 -24.38 44.17 18.56
N ARG A 558 -23.08 44.20 18.79
CA ARG A 558 -22.47 44.04 20.13
C ARG A 558 -22.84 45.19 21.06
N GLU A 559 -22.90 46.41 20.55
CA GLU A 559 -23.21 47.60 21.35
C GLU A 559 -24.69 47.56 21.85
N LEU A 560 -25.61 47.35 20.90
CA LEU A 560 -27.02 47.26 21.23
C LEU A 560 -27.33 46.04 22.10
N ALA A 561 -26.69 44.91 21.84
CA ALA A 561 -26.85 43.72 22.69
C ALA A 561 -26.38 43.95 24.12
N ALA A 562 -25.22 44.60 24.30
CA ALA A 562 -24.70 44.95 25.64
C ALA A 562 -25.63 45.92 26.40
N ASP A 563 -26.14 46.95 25.73
CA ASP A 563 -27.07 47.90 26.32
C ASP A 563 -28.39 47.24 26.82
N LEU A 564 -28.80 46.16 26.14
CA LEU A 564 -29.96 45.37 26.49
C LEU A 564 -29.64 44.18 27.44
N GLY A 565 -28.40 44.07 27.88
CA GLY A 565 -27.91 43.06 28.80
C GLY A 565 -27.68 41.68 28.20
N PHE A 566 -27.38 41.63 26.90
CA PHE A 566 -26.96 40.42 26.20
C PHE A 566 -25.46 40.43 25.94
N ASP A 567 -24.84 39.32 26.08
CA ASP A 567 -23.55 39.02 25.48
C ASP A 567 -23.72 38.13 24.22
N VAL A 568 -22.68 38.14 23.33
CA VAL A 568 -22.74 37.39 22.08
C VAL A 568 -22.91 35.88 22.33
N GLY A 569 -22.35 35.38 23.44
CA GLY A 569 -22.45 33.97 23.80
C GLY A 569 -23.87 33.54 24.17
N SER A 570 -24.56 34.38 24.93
CA SER A 570 -25.97 34.14 25.30
C SER A 570 -26.92 34.20 24.11
N VAL A 571 -26.67 35.12 23.16
CA VAL A 571 -27.41 35.17 21.89
C VAL A 571 -27.16 33.92 21.07
N ALA A 572 -25.87 33.54 20.87
CA ALA A 572 -25.49 32.36 20.08
C ALA A 572 -26.07 31.06 20.68
N MET A 573 -26.04 30.90 22.01
CA MET A 573 -26.57 29.70 22.66
C MET A 573 -28.10 29.61 22.52
N GLN A 574 -28.82 30.76 22.57
CA GLN A 574 -30.25 30.76 22.34
C GLN A 574 -30.58 30.43 20.88
N LEU A 575 -29.90 31.03 19.90
CA LEU A 575 -30.09 30.71 18.48
C LEU A 575 -29.81 29.23 18.20
N ARG A 576 -28.70 28.69 18.73
CA ARG A 576 -28.38 27.26 18.63
C ARG A 576 -29.49 26.42 19.27
N GLY A 577 -29.96 26.78 20.44
CA GLY A 577 -31.04 26.08 21.12
C GLY A 577 -32.35 26.07 20.32
N MET A 578 -32.60 27.12 19.53
CA MET A 578 -33.78 27.23 18.69
C MET A 578 -33.72 26.28 17.49
N VAL A 579 -32.57 26.18 16.83
CA VAL A 579 -32.39 25.44 15.56
C VAL A 579 -31.93 24.00 15.79
N GLU A 580 -30.73 23.81 16.32
CA GLU A 580 -30.12 22.49 16.60
C GLU A 580 -30.77 21.84 17.83
N GLY A 581 -31.09 22.66 18.81
CA GLY A 581 -31.61 22.22 20.09
C GLY A 581 -30.53 22.04 21.16
N ILE A 582 -31.01 21.89 22.39
CA ILE A 582 -30.20 21.61 23.58
C ILE A 582 -30.56 20.21 24.07
N VAL A 583 -29.58 19.39 24.40
CA VAL A 583 -29.77 18.10 25.09
C VAL A 583 -29.41 18.28 26.55
N PRO A 584 -30.41 18.71 27.42
CA PRO A 584 -30.13 19.01 28.80
C PRO A 584 -29.98 17.76 29.68
N THR A 585 -30.60 16.66 29.30
CA THR A 585 -30.63 15.41 30.07
C THR A 585 -31.05 14.24 29.20
N ARG A 586 -31.09 13.02 29.78
CA ARG A 586 -31.42 11.77 29.09
C ARG A 586 -32.57 11.04 29.78
N LEU A 587 -33.40 10.41 29.00
CA LEU A 587 -34.35 9.42 29.48
C LEU A 587 -33.65 8.09 29.70
N ARG A 588 -33.83 7.48 30.87
CA ARG A 588 -33.32 6.16 31.16
C ARG A 588 -34.46 5.13 31.12
N GLU A 589 -34.35 4.21 30.18
CA GLU A 589 -35.35 3.17 30.00
C GLU A 589 -34.64 1.82 29.79
N HIS A 590 -34.93 0.81 30.66
CA HIS A 590 -34.34 -0.55 30.56
C HIS A 590 -32.81 -0.57 30.37
N ASP A 591 -32.06 0.14 31.21
CA ASP A 591 -30.58 0.25 31.15
C ASP A 591 -30.02 0.99 29.90
N LYS A 592 -30.89 1.61 29.10
CA LYS A 592 -30.52 2.46 27.97
C LYS A 592 -30.81 3.91 28.26
N GLU A 593 -30.01 4.79 27.70
CA GLU A 593 -30.16 6.24 27.82
C GLU A 593 -30.44 6.83 26.43
N TYR A 594 -31.52 7.62 26.35
CA TYR A 594 -31.96 8.34 25.16
C TYR A 594 -31.92 9.83 25.40
N ASP A 595 -31.35 10.59 24.47
CA ASP A 595 -31.26 12.03 24.58
C ASP A 595 -32.64 12.66 24.60
N ILE A 596 -32.85 13.66 25.49
CA ILE A 596 -33.99 14.52 25.47
C ILE A 596 -33.58 15.84 24.86
N ARG A 597 -34.01 16.10 23.61
CA ARG A 597 -33.64 17.30 22.87
C ARG A 597 -34.74 18.35 22.96
N VAL A 598 -34.38 19.53 23.42
CA VAL A 598 -35.31 20.70 23.54
C VAL A 598 -34.96 21.64 22.39
N ARG A 599 -35.94 21.91 21.52
CA ARG A 599 -35.77 22.81 20.35
C ARG A 599 -37.10 23.41 19.94
N LEU A 600 -37.10 24.37 19.02
CA LEU A 600 -38.33 24.87 18.44
C LEU A 600 -39.02 23.81 17.57
N ALA A 601 -40.34 23.85 17.47
CA ALA A 601 -41.08 22.99 16.56
C ALA A 601 -40.68 23.24 15.09
N PRO A 602 -40.74 22.20 14.23
CA PRO A 602 -40.18 22.25 12.85
C PRO A 602 -40.71 23.43 12.03
N GLU A 603 -41.97 23.80 12.19
CA GLU A 603 -42.62 24.92 11.50
C GLU A 603 -41.98 26.29 11.82
N PHE A 604 -41.24 26.41 12.91
CA PHE A 604 -40.58 27.65 13.30
C PHE A 604 -39.08 27.63 13.08
N ARG A 605 -38.43 26.46 13.15
CA ARG A 605 -36.99 26.36 13.03
C ARG A 605 -36.51 26.28 11.57
N ASN A 606 -37.39 25.91 10.64
CA ASN A 606 -37.08 25.79 9.21
C ASN A 606 -37.36 27.09 8.43
N ASP A 607 -37.73 28.19 9.13
CA ASP A 607 -37.97 29.51 8.55
C ASP A 607 -37.10 30.56 9.26
N PHE A 608 -36.16 31.15 8.52
CA PHE A 608 -35.27 32.19 9.03
C PHE A 608 -36.05 33.42 9.55
N GLU A 609 -37.16 33.79 8.88
CA GLU A 609 -38.02 34.85 9.34
C GLU A 609 -38.71 34.52 10.67
N ALA A 610 -39.13 33.28 10.88
CA ALA A 610 -39.66 32.84 12.15
C ALA A 610 -38.60 32.88 13.26
N ILE A 611 -37.37 32.44 12.96
CA ILE A 611 -36.23 32.53 13.89
C ILE A 611 -35.95 34.01 14.24
N ALA A 612 -35.91 34.91 13.25
CA ALA A 612 -35.65 36.32 13.44
C ALA A 612 -36.71 37.02 14.30
N ARG A 613 -37.95 36.56 14.28
CA ARG A 613 -39.07 37.08 15.09
C ARG A 613 -39.13 36.48 16.50
N THR A 614 -38.40 35.37 16.76
CA THR A 614 -38.45 34.73 18.06
C THR A 614 -37.81 35.59 19.13
N PRO A 615 -38.41 35.67 20.33
CA PRO A 615 -37.86 36.45 21.43
C PRO A 615 -36.60 35.83 22.00
N LEU A 616 -35.60 36.66 22.24
CA LEU A 616 -34.39 36.36 23.01
C LEU A 616 -34.54 36.94 24.41
N TYR A 617 -34.02 36.24 25.39
CA TYR A 617 -34.15 36.59 26.81
C TYR A 617 -32.76 36.90 27.38
N SER A 618 -32.60 38.09 27.91
CA SER A 618 -31.38 38.51 28.61
C SER A 618 -31.30 37.91 30.01
N PRO A 619 -30.14 37.62 30.55
CA PRO A 619 -29.94 37.29 31.95
C PRO A 619 -30.44 38.37 32.90
N THR A 620 -30.51 39.63 32.46
CA THR A 620 -31.05 40.77 33.21
C THR A 620 -32.56 40.92 33.15
N GLY A 621 -33.25 40.08 32.38
CA GLY A 621 -34.72 40.09 32.26
C GLY A 621 -35.25 40.86 31.05
N SER A 622 -34.41 41.47 30.23
CA SER A 622 -34.84 42.14 28.99
C SER A 622 -35.28 41.10 27.96
N VAL A 623 -36.34 41.39 27.21
CA VAL A 623 -36.84 40.53 26.13
C VAL A 623 -36.84 41.35 24.84
N VAL A 624 -36.14 40.85 23.82
CA VAL A 624 -36.05 41.49 22.51
C VAL A 624 -36.22 40.44 21.43
N ARG A 625 -36.62 40.80 20.23
CA ARG A 625 -36.67 39.87 19.11
C ARG A 625 -35.27 39.67 18.53
N ALA A 626 -34.97 38.49 18.06
CA ALA A 626 -33.66 38.18 17.49
C ALA A 626 -33.26 39.19 16.40
N ARG A 627 -34.17 39.57 15.50
CA ARG A 627 -33.94 40.56 14.43
C ARG A 627 -33.55 41.95 14.94
N ASP A 628 -33.84 42.30 16.18
CA ASP A 628 -33.56 43.63 16.71
C ASP A 628 -32.08 43.79 17.07
N ILE A 629 -31.39 42.69 17.40
CA ILE A 629 -29.96 42.67 17.77
C ILE A 629 -29.09 41.75 16.88
N VAL A 630 -29.71 40.93 16.02
CA VAL A 630 -29.02 40.00 15.12
C VAL A 630 -29.42 40.31 13.69
N ARG A 631 -28.46 40.49 12.81
CA ARG A 631 -28.67 40.57 11.38
C ARG A 631 -28.33 39.21 10.77
N LEU A 632 -29.27 38.63 10.04
CA LEU A 632 -29.08 37.40 9.31
C LEU A 632 -28.73 37.75 7.86
N GLU A 633 -27.50 37.44 7.43
CA GLU A 633 -27.02 37.70 6.09
C GLU A 633 -26.60 36.39 5.42
N PRO A 634 -27.06 36.16 4.17
CA PRO A 634 -26.58 34.99 3.42
C PRO A 634 -25.13 35.20 2.96
N GLU A 635 -24.27 34.30 3.30
CA GLU A 635 -22.89 34.27 2.87
C GLU A 635 -22.54 32.91 2.23
N VAL A 636 -21.41 32.86 1.55
CA VAL A 636 -20.86 31.62 1.00
C VAL A 636 -19.52 31.41 1.67
N GLY A 637 -19.50 30.56 2.65
CA GLY A 637 -18.28 30.20 3.37
C GLY A 637 -17.57 28.99 2.74
N PRO A 638 -16.24 28.89 2.84
CA PRO A 638 -15.53 27.70 2.34
C PRO A 638 -15.97 26.46 3.15
N ALA A 639 -16.35 25.39 2.45
CA ALA A 639 -16.78 24.15 3.09
C ALA A 639 -15.66 23.50 3.91
N ALA A 640 -14.44 23.50 3.35
CA ALA A 640 -13.22 23.04 4.02
C ALA A 640 -12.01 23.82 3.50
N ILE A 641 -11.03 24.03 4.37
CA ILE A 641 -9.73 24.61 4.00
C ILE A 641 -8.66 23.60 4.33
N GLU A 642 -8.15 22.95 3.29
CA GLU A 642 -7.02 22.03 3.43
C GLU A 642 -5.71 22.78 3.58
N ARG A 643 -4.82 22.25 4.42
CA ARG A 643 -3.47 22.77 4.59
C ARG A 643 -2.48 21.63 4.65
N GLU A 644 -1.33 21.87 4.02
CA GLU A 644 -0.15 21.03 4.17
C GLU A 644 1.05 21.92 4.49
N ALA A 645 1.85 21.50 5.46
CA ALA A 645 2.95 22.32 6.00
C ALA A 645 2.51 23.74 6.39
N ARG A 646 1.28 23.91 6.93
CA ARG A 646 0.62 25.16 7.34
C ARG A 646 0.20 26.10 6.20
N ARG A 647 0.50 25.76 4.94
CA ARG A 647 0.07 26.53 3.77
C ARG A 647 -1.24 25.96 3.24
N ARG A 648 -2.11 26.82 2.71
CA ARG A 648 -3.36 26.39 2.08
C ARG A 648 -3.07 25.57 0.84
N GLN A 649 -3.86 24.54 0.62
CA GLN A 649 -3.69 23.60 -0.47
C GLN A 649 -5.03 23.29 -1.14
N ALA A 650 -5.00 23.16 -2.46
CA ALA A 650 -6.03 22.52 -3.26
C ALA A 650 -5.43 21.28 -3.92
N LYS A 651 -6.13 20.15 -3.87
CA LYS A 651 -5.77 18.95 -4.63
C LYS A 651 -6.75 18.76 -5.77
N ILE A 652 -6.24 18.48 -6.95
CA ILE A 652 -7.03 18.17 -8.13
C ILE A 652 -6.82 16.68 -8.39
N ASN A 653 -7.84 15.89 -8.15
CA ASN A 653 -7.85 14.45 -8.33
C ASN A 653 -8.28 14.09 -9.75
N ILE A 654 -7.63 13.13 -10.36
CA ILE A 654 -7.79 12.77 -11.76
C ILE A 654 -7.86 11.26 -11.86
N GLU A 655 -8.98 10.74 -12.32
CA GLU A 655 -9.12 9.35 -12.69
C GLU A 655 -8.63 9.10 -14.11
N LEU A 656 -8.26 7.85 -14.40
CA LEU A 656 -7.67 7.48 -15.68
C LEU A 656 -8.61 6.59 -16.49
N SER A 657 -8.60 6.77 -17.81
CA SER A 657 -9.26 5.88 -18.75
C SER A 657 -8.39 5.68 -20.00
N ASP A 658 -8.23 4.42 -20.38
CA ASP A 658 -7.58 3.97 -21.64
C ASP A 658 -6.12 4.36 -21.84
N ARG A 659 -5.49 5.06 -20.86
CA ARG A 659 -4.08 5.47 -20.92
C ARG A 659 -3.36 5.20 -19.60
N SER A 660 -2.06 4.97 -19.68
CA SER A 660 -1.24 4.72 -18.51
C SER A 660 -1.05 5.99 -17.65
N LEU A 661 -0.84 5.77 -16.35
CA LEU A 661 -0.57 6.85 -15.40
C LEU A 661 0.57 7.76 -15.87
N GLY A 662 1.68 7.18 -16.35
CA GLY A 662 2.85 7.96 -16.78
C GLY A 662 2.59 8.81 -18.02
N GLU A 663 1.79 8.34 -18.98
CA GLU A 663 1.45 9.13 -20.17
C GLU A 663 0.58 10.33 -19.80
N VAL A 664 -0.46 10.13 -18.99
CA VAL A 664 -1.34 11.22 -18.55
C VAL A 664 -0.58 12.20 -17.65
N THR A 665 0.28 11.70 -16.76
CA THR A 665 1.14 12.56 -15.92
C THR A 665 2.05 13.45 -16.75
N ALA A 666 2.65 12.94 -17.84
CA ALA A 666 3.51 13.73 -18.72
C ALA A 666 2.73 14.85 -19.42
N ASP A 667 1.52 14.55 -19.91
CA ASP A 667 0.66 15.54 -20.56
C ASP A 667 0.17 16.60 -19.55
N VAL A 668 -0.28 16.19 -18.36
CA VAL A 668 -0.67 17.10 -17.28
C VAL A 668 0.53 17.95 -16.84
N GLY A 669 1.72 17.38 -16.73
CA GLY A 669 2.95 18.13 -16.44
C GLY A 669 3.23 19.23 -17.49
N THR A 670 2.99 18.92 -18.76
CA THR A 670 3.12 19.91 -19.85
C THR A 670 2.09 21.06 -19.72
N VAL A 671 0.86 20.72 -19.36
CA VAL A 671 -0.21 21.70 -19.07
C VAL A 671 0.19 22.58 -17.90
N MET A 672 0.67 21.99 -16.81
CA MET A 672 1.09 22.73 -15.60
C MET A 672 2.26 23.67 -15.84
N GLN A 673 3.24 23.27 -16.66
CA GLN A 673 4.35 24.13 -17.07
C GLN A 673 3.90 25.33 -17.91
N GLY A 674 2.76 25.23 -18.59
CA GLY A 674 2.14 26.31 -19.35
C GLY A 674 1.31 27.29 -18.53
N ILE A 675 1.15 27.07 -17.21
CA ILE A 675 0.41 27.95 -16.31
C ILE A 675 1.38 28.89 -15.59
N ALA A 676 1.12 30.20 -15.64
CA ALA A 676 1.93 31.18 -14.92
C ALA A 676 1.63 31.09 -13.42
N MET A 677 2.56 30.52 -12.66
CA MET A 677 2.46 30.44 -11.19
C MET A 677 3.01 31.71 -10.54
N PRO A 678 2.26 32.34 -9.62
CA PRO A 678 2.81 33.43 -8.81
C PRO A 678 3.99 32.96 -7.93
N PRO A 679 4.89 33.85 -7.53
CA PRO A 679 6.11 33.48 -6.79
C PRO A 679 5.89 32.73 -5.47
N ASN A 680 4.72 32.92 -4.82
CA ASN A 680 4.36 32.30 -3.55
C ASN A 680 3.50 31.06 -3.73
N PHE A 681 3.32 30.58 -4.97
CA PHE A 681 2.56 29.38 -5.26
C PHE A 681 3.49 28.28 -5.77
N GLU A 682 3.19 27.07 -5.36
CA GLU A 682 3.88 25.87 -5.82
C GLU A 682 2.86 24.83 -6.26
N TRP A 683 3.27 23.98 -7.16
CA TRP A 683 2.50 22.82 -7.59
C TRP A 683 3.37 21.58 -7.69
N GLY A 684 2.78 20.43 -7.59
CA GLY A 684 3.45 19.15 -7.78
C GLY A 684 2.45 18.03 -7.92
N PHE A 685 2.97 16.84 -8.13
CA PHE A 685 2.18 15.63 -8.20
C PHE A 685 2.07 14.97 -6.82
N ALA A 686 0.92 14.37 -6.56
CA ALA A 686 0.64 13.54 -5.40
C ALA A 686 -0.02 12.23 -5.85
N GLY A 687 -0.34 11.37 -4.91
CA GLY A 687 -0.99 10.10 -5.23
C GLY A 687 -0.02 9.01 -5.66
N ASP A 688 -0.48 8.16 -6.56
CA ASP A 688 0.33 7.04 -7.07
C ASP A 688 1.57 7.53 -7.83
N VAL A 689 1.54 8.74 -8.38
CA VAL A 689 2.72 9.35 -9.05
C VAL A 689 3.84 9.62 -8.06
N GLU A 690 3.53 10.21 -6.91
CA GLU A 690 4.51 10.45 -5.83
C GLU A 690 5.09 9.13 -5.34
N MET A 691 4.23 8.15 -5.05
CA MET A 691 4.66 6.81 -4.63
C MET A 691 5.50 6.10 -5.71
N MET A 692 5.16 6.29 -6.98
CA MET A 692 5.93 5.75 -8.10
C MET A 692 7.33 6.38 -8.18
N GLN A 693 7.44 7.69 -7.98
CA GLN A 693 8.73 8.40 -8.00
C GLN A 693 9.62 7.98 -6.83
N GLU A 694 9.08 7.96 -5.60
CA GLU A 694 9.80 7.46 -4.42
C GLU A 694 10.25 6.02 -4.59
N SER A 695 9.37 5.18 -5.13
CA SER A 695 9.64 3.77 -5.40
C SER A 695 10.73 3.58 -6.44
N ALA A 696 10.70 4.38 -7.51
CA ALA A 696 11.71 4.32 -8.57
C ALA A 696 13.10 4.70 -8.04
N ALA A 697 13.18 5.73 -7.20
CA ALA A 697 14.43 6.13 -6.56
C ALA A 697 14.97 5.05 -5.61
N ALA A 698 14.13 4.51 -4.74
CA ALA A 698 14.49 3.44 -3.81
C ALA A 698 14.90 2.15 -4.54
N MET A 699 14.17 1.78 -5.61
CA MET A 699 14.49 0.63 -6.45
C MET A 699 15.80 0.84 -7.23
N GLY A 700 16.04 2.03 -7.74
CA GLY A 700 17.31 2.39 -8.39
C GLY A 700 18.50 2.18 -7.45
N LEU A 701 18.39 2.64 -6.20
CA LEU A 701 19.41 2.42 -5.17
C LEU A 701 19.59 0.93 -4.86
N ALA A 702 18.49 0.18 -4.70
CA ALA A 702 18.54 -1.26 -4.45
C ALA A 702 19.21 -2.04 -5.59
N LEU A 703 18.91 -1.70 -6.85
CA LEU A 703 19.54 -2.27 -8.04
C LEU A 703 21.03 -1.98 -8.10
N LEU A 704 21.43 -0.74 -7.75
CA LEU A 704 22.84 -0.35 -7.68
C LEU A 704 23.59 -1.17 -6.61
N LEU A 705 23.01 -1.26 -5.41
CA LEU A 705 23.58 -2.05 -4.31
C LEU A 705 23.64 -3.54 -4.67
N ALA A 706 22.58 -4.09 -5.26
CA ALA A 706 22.53 -5.47 -5.72
C ALA A 706 23.65 -5.74 -6.73
N THR A 707 23.84 -4.84 -7.69
CA THR A 707 24.92 -4.95 -8.70
C THR A 707 26.31 -4.91 -8.05
N ALA A 708 26.52 -4.00 -7.09
CA ALA A 708 27.75 -3.92 -6.34
C ALA A 708 28.02 -5.19 -5.52
N PHE A 709 27.00 -5.72 -4.85
CA PHE A 709 27.13 -6.95 -4.07
C PHE A 709 27.36 -8.18 -4.96
N ILE A 710 26.66 -8.28 -6.11
CA ILE A 710 26.94 -9.33 -7.11
C ILE A 710 28.41 -9.27 -7.51
N TYR A 711 28.93 -8.08 -7.85
CA TYR A 711 30.32 -7.92 -8.22
C TYR A 711 31.27 -8.36 -7.11
N ILE A 712 31.02 -7.95 -5.85
CA ILE A 712 31.85 -8.32 -4.70
C ILE A 712 31.83 -9.83 -4.48
N VAL A 713 30.68 -10.47 -4.51
CA VAL A 713 30.52 -11.92 -4.35
C VAL A 713 31.28 -12.66 -5.44
N LEU A 714 31.11 -12.26 -6.70
CA LEU A 714 31.77 -12.88 -7.84
C LEU A 714 33.28 -12.64 -7.80
N ALA A 715 33.75 -11.44 -7.46
CA ALA A 715 35.19 -11.15 -7.37
C ALA A 715 35.85 -11.97 -6.27
N SER A 716 35.17 -12.17 -5.14
CA SER A 716 35.65 -13.05 -4.06
C SER A 716 35.66 -14.51 -4.49
N GLN A 717 34.64 -14.97 -5.20
CA GLN A 717 34.49 -16.38 -5.59
C GLN A 717 35.43 -16.82 -6.71
N PHE A 718 35.66 -15.95 -7.69
CA PHE A 718 36.56 -16.22 -8.83
C PHE A 718 38.00 -15.77 -8.59
N GLU A 719 38.29 -15.15 -7.45
CA GLU A 719 39.60 -14.55 -7.14
C GLU A 719 40.12 -13.65 -8.28
N SER A 720 39.22 -12.96 -8.95
CA SER A 720 39.49 -12.16 -10.14
C SER A 720 38.62 -10.91 -10.16
N PHE A 721 39.19 -9.76 -10.48
CA PHE A 721 38.46 -8.51 -10.67
C PHE A 721 37.88 -8.36 -12.09
N LEU A 722 38.31 -9.19 -13.06
CA LEU A 722 37.88 -9.05 -14.45
C LEU A 722 36.76 -10.03 -14.83
N GLU A 723 36.77 -11.23 -14.30
CA GLU A 723 35.77 -12.26 -14.61
C GLU A 723 34.34 -11.85 -14.16
N PRO A 724 34.14 -11.17 -13.01
CA PRO A 724 32.82 -10.66 -12.65
C PRO A 724 32.19 -9.78 -13.73
N PHE A 725 32.95 -8.90 -14.37
CA PHE A 725 32.42 -8.06 -15.46
C PHE A 725 31.94 -8.88 -16.66
N LEU A 726 32.61 -9.98 -16.99
CA LEU A 726 32.15 -10.87 -18.05
C LEU A 726 30.80 -11.51 -17.72
N ILE A 727 30.64 -11.95 -16.48
CA ILE A 727 29.41 -12.56 -15.99
C ILE A 727 28.29 -11.52 -15.97
N MET A 728 28.58 -10.30 -15.52
CA MET A 728 27.61 -9.22 -15.43
C MET A 728 27.13 -8.68 -16.79
N ILE A 729 27.82 -8.96 -17.90
CA ILE A 729 27.33 -8.69 -19.27
C ILE A 729 25.98 -9.38 -19.52
N SER A 730 25.68 -10.47 -18.82
CA SER A 730 24.39 -11.16 -18.92
C SER A 730 23.22 -10.34 -18.40
N LEU A 731 23.42 -9.39 -17.48
CA LEU A 731 22.37 -8.56 -16.88
C LEU A 731 21.67 -7.66 -17.91
N PRO A 732 22.37 -6.82 -18.70
CA PRO A 732 21.75 -6.05 -19.77
C PRO A 732 21.01 -6.92 -20.80
N LEU A 733 21.52 -8.09 -21.10
CA LEU A 733 20.90 -8.99 -22.08
C LEU A 733 19.56 -9.56 -21.57
N ALA A 734 19.40 -9.70 -20.27
CA ALA A 734 18.14 -10.09 -19.67
C ALA A 734 17.06 -8.99 -19.73
N LEU A 735 17.46 -7.73 -19.53
CA LEU A 735 16.54 -6.59 -19.59
C LEU A 735 15.91 -6.46 -20.98
N VAL A 736 16.65 -6.80 -22.05
CA VAL A 736 16.11 -6.85 -23.42
C VAL A 736 14.84 -7.69 -23.49
N GLY A 737 14.87 -8.89 -22.95
CA GLY A 737 13.73 -9.80 -23.02
C GLY A 737 12.58 -9.40 -22.08
N ALA A 738 12.92 -8.89 -20.93
CA ALA A 738 11.90 -8.40 -19.99
C ALA A 738 11.07 -7.26 -20.62
N LEU A 739 11.74 -6.26 -21.20
CA LEU A 739 11.07 -5.14 -21.86
C LEU A 739 10.27 -5.57 -23.09
N LEU A 740 10.84 -6.43 -23.92
CA LEU A 740 10.14 -6.97 -25.09
C LEU A 740 8.91 -7.80 -24.70
N ALA A 741 8.99 -8.62 -23.65
CA ALA A 741 7.85 -9.41 -23.20
C ALA A 741 6.73 -8.53 -22.64
N ILE A 742 7.06 -7.49 -21.86
CA ILE A 742 6.10 -6.50 -21.36
C ILE A 742 5.41 -5.80 -22.53
N LEU A 743 6.19 -5.30 -23.50
CA LEU A 743 5.66 -4.62 -24.69
C LEU A 743 4.73 -5.54 -25.51
N LEU A 744 5.16 -6.79 -25.79
CA LEU A 744 4.39 -7.74 -26.61
C LEU A 744 3.08 -8.18 -25.94
N THR A 745 3.03 -8.16 -24.61
CA THR A 745 1.82 -8.51 -23.85
C THR A 745 0.95 -7.33 -23.53
N GLY A 746 1.33 -6.10 -23.93
CA GLY A 746 0.57 -4.88 -23.67
C GLY A 746 0.45 -4.54 -22.18
N LYS A 747 1.42 -4.96 -21.37
CA LYS A 747 1.47 -4.64 -19.94
C LYS A 747 2.30 -3.39 -19.72
N ASN A 748 2.00 -2.67 -18.63
CA ASN A 748 2.75 -1.49 -18.22
C ASN A 748 3.96 -1.85 -17.36
N LEU A 749 4.92 -0.95 -17.33
CA LEU A 749 6.07 -1.04 -16.46
C LEU A 749 5.71 -0.45 -15.08
N GLY A 750 5.17 -1.28 -14.22
CA GLY A 750 4.81 -0.92 -12.85
C GLY A 750 5.72 -1.57 -11.82
N MET A 751 5.41 -1.33 -10.54
CA MET A 751 6.11 -1.94 -9.42
C MET A 751 6.27 -3.46 -9.56
N PRO A 752 5.24 -4.24 -9.97
CA PRO A 752 5.38 -5.69 -10.15
C PRO A 752 6.37 -6.07 -11.26
N ALA A 753 6.34 -5.39 -12.40
CA ALA A 753 7.28 -5.66 -13.49
C ALA A 753 8.74 -5.41 -13.06
N MET A 754 8.97 -4.37 -12.25
CA MET A 754 10.29 -4.08 -11.68
C MET A 754 10.78 -5.17 -10.73
N ILE A 755 9.89 -5.80 -9.94
CA ILE A 755 10.22 -7.00 -9.15
C ILE A 755 10.74 -8.11 -10.07
N GLY A 756 10.09 -8.34 -11.21
CA GLY A 756 10.54 -9.30 -12.21
C GLY A 756 11.94 -8.99 -12.73
N VAL A 757 12.25 -7.72 -12.99
CA VAL A 757 13.59 -7.27 -13.41
C VAL A 757 14.63 -7.51 -12.31
N VAL A 758 14.31 -7.19 -11.04
CA VAL A 758 15.20 -7.47 -9.90
C VAL A 758 15.47 -8.97 -9.79
N MET A 759 14.44 -9.79 -9.91
CA MET A 759 14.57 -11.23 -9.84
C MET A 759 15.48 -11.78 -10.96
N LEU A 760 15.39 -11.21 -12.17
CA LEU A 760 16.27 -11.57 -13.29
C LEU A 760 17.73 -11.32 -12.99
N MET A 761 18.08 -10.27 -12.24
CA MET A 761 19.48 -9.97 -11.94
C MET A 761 20.17 -11.13 -11.19
N GLY A 762 19.47 -11.77 -10.28
CA GLY A 762 19.97 -12.95 -9.57
C GLY A 762 20.00 -14.22 -10.43
N LEU A 763 18.97 -14.43 -11.26
CA LEU A 763 18.79 -15.67 -12.03
C LEU A 763 19.72 -15.77 -13.22
N VAL A 764 19.96 -14.68 -13.90
CA VAL A 764 20.67 -14.66 -15.19
C VAL A 764 22.17 -14.85 -15.04
N THR A 765 22.74 -14.32 -13.96
CA THR A 765 24.19 -14.47 -13.68
C THR A 765 24.61 -15.92 -13.54
N LYS A 766 23.70 -16.80 -13.09
CA LYS A 766 23.96 -18.23 -12.92
C LYS A 766 24.47 -18.93 -14.19
N ASN A 767 23.78 -18.68 -15.31
CA ASN A 767 24.15 -19.33 -16.57
C ASN A 767 25.57 -18.94 -17.01
N ALA A 768 25.93 -17.68 -16.82
CA ALA A 768 27.24 -17.15 -17.08
C ALA A 768 28.29 -17.71 -16.11
N ILE A 769 27.99 -17.80 -14.81
CA ILE A 769 28.86 -18.38 -13.76
C ILE A 769 29.26 -19.81 -14.13
N LEU A 770 28.26 -20.67 -14.38
CA LEU A 770 28.50 -22.08 -14.70
C LEU A 770 29.34 -22.27 -15.97
N LEU A 771 29.15 -21.40 -16.97
CA LEU A 771 29.87 -21.46 -18.23
C LEU A 771 31.33 -20.99 -18.08
N VAL A 772 31.54 -19.86 -17.37
CA VAL A 772 32.87 -19.29 -17.12
C VAL A 772 33.70 -20.23 -16.24
N ASP A 773 33.11 -20.77 -15.16
CA ASP A 773 33.78 -21.69 -14.25
C ASP A 773 34.30 -22.92 -14.97
N LEU A 774 33.46 -23.60 -15.77
CA LEU A 774 33.89 -24.77 -16.53
C LEU A 774 34.95 -24.43 -17.62
N THR A 775 34.82 -23.24 -18.22
CA THR A 775 35.86 -22.78 -19.18
C THR A 775 37.19 -22.58 -18.49
N ASN A 776 37.18 -21.98 -17.28
CA ASN A 776 38.38 -21.80 -16.46
C ASN A 776 39.00 -23.14 -16.05
N GLN A 777 38.21 -24.16 -15.72
CA GLN A 777 38.69 -25.50 -15.41
C GLN A 777 39.44 -26.10 -16.62
N TYR A 778 38.86 -26.07 -17.82
CA TYR A 778 39.51 -26.56 -19.01
C TYR A 778 40.78 -25.79 -19.39
N VAL A 779 40.80 -24.46 -19.17
CA VAL A 779 42.03 -23.68 -19.37
C VAL A 779 43.12 -24.09 -18.36
N ARG A 780 42.77 -24.39 -17.10
CA ARG A 780 43.72 -24.91 -16.09
C ARG A 780 44.20 -26.34 -16.42
N GLU A 781 43.37 -27.15 -17.08
CA GLU A 781 43.76 -28.47 -17.62
C GLU A 781 44.69 -28.39 -18.82
N GLY A 782 44.97 -27.17 -19.34
CA GLY A 782 45.92 -26.94 -20.43
C GLY A 782 45.31 -26.81 -21.82
N PHE A 783 43.99 -26.77 -21.97
CA PHE A 783 43.34 -26.48 -23.25
C PHE A 783 43.53 -25.01 -23.66
N SER A 784 43.64 -24.79 -24.99
CA SER A 784 43.60 -23.40 -25.47
C SER A 784 42.30 -22.72 -25.09
N THR A 785 42.31 -21.40 -24.88
CA THR A 785 41.11 -20.65 -24.57
C THR A 785 39.95 -20.91 -25.53
N ARG A 786 40.27 -21.03 -26.83
CA ARG A 786 39.28 -21.34 -27.88
C ARG A 786 38.72 -22.76 -27.71
N ASP A 787 39.57 -23.76 -27.51
CA ASP A 787 39.13 -25.14 -27.37
C ASP A 787 38.38 -25.36 -26.04
N ALA A 788 38.81 -24.69 -24.98
CA ALA A 788 38.13 -24.72 -23.70
C ALA A 788 36.69 -24.21 -23.82
N ILE A 789 36.46 -23.09 -24.53
CA ILE A 789 35.10 -22.53 -24.76
C ILE A 789 34.27 -23.49 -25.62
N LEU A 790 34.83 -24.04 -26.70
CA LEU A 790 34.11 -24.95 -27.59
C LEU A 790 33.74 -26.28 -26.91
N LYS A 791 34.50 -26.67 -25.89
CA LYS A 791 34.23 -27.88 -25.09
C LYS A 791 33.22 -27.56 -23.95
N ALA A 792 33.37 -26.42 -23.26
CA ALA A 792 32.52 -26.04 -22.13
C ALA A 792 31.07 -25.75 -22.54
N GLY A 793 30.87 -25.06 -23.70
CA GLY A 793 29.56 -24.65 -24.18
C GLY A 793 28.58 -25.82 -24.30
N PRO A 794 28.83 -26.85 -25.09
CA PRO A 794 27.97 -28.02 -25.23
C PRO A 794 27.72 -28.75 -23.91
N VAL A 795 28.72 -28.91 -23.06
CA VAL A 795 28.57 -29.58 -21.75
C VAL A 795 27.57 -28.84 -20.85
N ARG A 796 27.62 -27.51 -20.84
CA ARG A 796 26.72 -26.69 -20.01
C ARG A 796 25.37 -26.40 -20.66
N LEU A 797 25.20 -26.65 -21.96
CA LEU A 797 23.95 -26.41 -22.67
C LEU A 797 22.76 -27.17 -22.04
N ARG A 798 22.95 -28.43 -21.67
CA ARG A 798 21.90 -29.30 -21.14
C ARG A 798 21.41 -28.83 -19.78
N PRO A 799 22.27 -28.65 -18.76
CA PRO A 799 21.84 -28.08 -17.49
C PRO A 799 21.15 -26.74 -17.62
N ILE A 800 21.73 -25.81 -18.40
CA ILE A 800 21.18 -24.46 -18.60
C ILE A 800 19.77 -24.50 -19.21
N LEU A 801 19.56 -25.28 -20.28
CA LEU A 801 18.23 -25.39 -20.88
C LEU A 801 17.22 -26.09 -19.96
N MET A 802 17.66 -27.13 -19.25
CA MET A 802 16.79 -27.85 -18.30
C MET A 802 16.26 -26.93 -17.21
N THR A 803 17.13 -26.15 -16.58
CA THR A 803 16.74 -25.23 -15.50
C THR A 803 15.93 -24.06 -16.03
N THR A 804 16.33 -23.47 -17.16
CA THR A 804 15.57 -22.33 -17.74
C THR A 804 14.15 -22.74 -18.16
N ILE A 805 13.99 -23.90 -18.83
CA ILE A 805 12.66 -24.39 -19.22
C ILE A 805 11.83 -24.76 -18.00
N ALA A 806 12.44 -25.36 -16.98
CA ALA A 806 11.75 -25.67 -15.73
C ALA A 806 11.23 -24.39 -15.02
N MET A 807 12.05 -23.35 -14.97
CA MET A 807 11.66 -22.04 -14.42
C MET A 807 10.54 -21.40 -15.24
N ILE A 808 10.65 -21.38 -16.57
CA ILE A 808 9.63 -20.81 -17.47
C ILE A 808 8.29 -21.52 -17.28
N LEU A 809 8.28 -22.86 -17.34
CA LEU A 809 7.04 -23.64 -17.17
C LEU A 809 6.51 -23.57 -15.73
N GLY A 810 7.37 -23.43 -14.74
CA GLY A 810 6.99 -23.20 -13.35
C GLY A 810 6.24 -21.87 -13.14
N MET A 811 6.66 -20.81 -13.83
CA MET A 811 6.06 -19.48 -13.75
C MET A 811 4.92 -19.25 -14.77
N LEU A 812 4.76 -20.15 -15.76
CA LEU A 812 3.77 -20.00 -16.83
C LEU A 812 2.32 -19.82 -16.33
N PRO A 813 1.83 -20.56 -15.32
CA PRO A 813 0.49 -20.34 -14.80
C PRO A 813 0.27 -18.92 -14.27
N SER A 814 1.25 -18.37 -13.57
CA SER A 814 1.23 -16.99 -13.08
C SER A 814 1.28 -15.96 -14.21
N ALA A 815 2.05 -16.23 -15.27
CA ALA A 815 2.13 -15.37 -16.45
C ALA A 815 0.84 -15.31 -17.25
N MET A 816 0.05 -16.40 -17.26
CA MET A 816 -1.21 -16.48 -18.01
C MET A 816 -2.30 -15.56 -17.46
N GLY A 817 -2.16 -15.00 -16.28
CA GLY A 817 -3.04 -13.96 -15.75
C GLY A 817 -4.47 -14.44 -15.47
N ARG A 818 -4.65 -15.70 -15.06
CA ARG A 818 -5.95 -16.26 -14.68
C ARG A 818 -6.16 -16.17 -13.18
N GLY A 819 -7.39 -15.90 -12.76
CA GLY A 819 -7.77 -15.73 -11.35
C GLY A 819 -7.67 -14.28 -10.88
N GLU A 820 -8.22 -14.01 -9.69
CA GLU A 820 -8.19 -12.70 -9.04
C GLU A 820 -6.78 -12.36 -8.55
N GLY A 821 -6.39 -11.07 -8.59
CA GLY A 821 -5.03 -10.61 -8.27
C GLY A 821 -3.95 -11.04 -9.27
N SER A 822 -4.38 -11.58 -10.42
CA SER A 822 -3.47 -11.97 -11.50
C SER A 822 -2.80 -10.79 -12.16
N GLU A 823 -3.44 -9.62 -12.13
CA GLU A 823 -2.93 -8.36 -12.69
C GLU A 823 -1.62 -7.96 -12.04
N PHE A 824 -1.46 -8.21 -10.76
CA PHE A 824 -0.22 -7.96 -10.02
C PHE A 824 0.86 -9.01 -10.29
N ARG A 825 0.48 -10.30 -10.38
CA ARG A 825 1.42 -11.42 -10.52
C ARG A 825 1.93 -11.62 -11.95
N SER A 826 1.08 -11.36 -12.94
CA SER A 826 1.38 -11.62 -14.35
C SER A 826 2.54 -10.78 -14.89
N PRO A 827 2.66 -9.46 -14.65
CA PRO A 827 3.79 -8.67 -15.12
C PRO A 827 5.14 -9.15 -14.59
N ILE A 828 5.20 -9.61 -13.33
CA ILE A 828 6.41 -10.17 -12.73
C ILE A 828 6.87 -11.40 -13.52
N SER A 829 5.93 -12.34 -13.71
CA SER A 829 6.23 -13.59 -14.40
C SER A 829 6.56 -13.38 -15.88
N ILE A 830 5.87 -12.48 -16.57
CA ILE A 830 6.11 -12.12 -17.98
C ILE A 830 7.50 -11.51 -18.14
N ALA A 831 7.84 -10.51 -17.31
CA ALA A 831 9.17 -9.89 -17.35
C ALA A 831 10.26 -10.93 -17.10
N THR A 832 10.07 -11.80 -16.10
CA THR A 832 11.04 -12.83 -15.75
C THR A 832 11.18 -13.88 -16.85
N ILE A 833 10.09 -14.39 -17.41
CA ILE A 833 10.11 -15.37 -18.52
C ILE A 833 10.78 -14.77 -19.74
N GLY A 834 10.39 -13.55 -20.13
CA GLY A 834 10.99 -12.86 -21.27
C GLY A 834 12.50 -12.66 -21.11
N GLY A 835 12.88 -12.17 -19.92
CA GLY A 835 14.30 -11.99 -19.59
C GLY A 835 15.10 -13.31 -19.57
N LEU A 836 14.53 -14.39 -19.03
CA LEU A 836 15.16 -15.70 -19.01
C LEU A 836 15.37 -16.27 -20.42
N ILE A 837 14.39 -16.14 -21.31
CA ILE A 837 14.50 -16.61 -22.70
C ILE A 837 15.65 -15.89 -23.41
N THR A 838 15.63 -14.57 -23.41
CA THR A 838 16.64 -13.79 -24.15
C THR A 838 18.02 -13.89 -23.52
N SER A 839 18.09 -13.81 -22.18
CA SER A 839 19.37 -13.95 -21.50
C SER A 839 20.01 -15.30 -21.75
N THR A 840 19.23 -16.39 -21.69
CA THR A 840 19.79 -17.74 -21.94
C THR A 840 20.32 -17.86 -23.36
N MET A 841 19.55 -17.39 -24.35
CA MET A 841 19.99 -17.43 -25.76
C MET A 841 21.23 -16.55 -25.99
N LEU A 842 21.23 -15.34 -25.47
CA LEU A 842 22.32 -14.40 -25.69
C LEU A 842 23.55 -14.72 -24.83
N THR A 843 23.39 -15.15 -23.60
CA THR A 843 24.49 -15.50 -22.69
C THR A 843 25.31 -16.67 -23.25
N LEU A 844 24.65 -17.69 -23.80
CA LEU A 844 25.32 -18.83 -24.42
C LEU A 844 26.23 -18.47 -25.64
N ILE A 845 26.03 -17.28 -26.21
CA ILE A 845 26.81 -16.80 -27.38
C ILE A 845 27.71 -15.63 -26.98
N VAL A 846 27.19 -14.62 -26.28
CA VAL A 846 27.90 -13.37 -26.01
C VAL A 846 28.96 -13.55 -24.92
N VAL A 847 28.67 -14.29 -23.85
CA VAL A 847 29.66 -14.50 -22.76
C VAL A 847 30.91 -15.26 -23.24
N PRO A 848 30.82 -16.38 -23.99
CA PRO A 848 31.98 -17.03 -24.58
C PRO A 848 32.81 -16.10 -25.48
N VAL A 849 32.15 -15.28 -26.29
CA VAL A 849 32.82 -14.33 -27.18
C VAL A 849 33.53 -13.24 -26.37
N ALA A 850 32.86 -12.70 -25.34
CA ALA A 850 33.45 -11.71 -24.45
C ALA A 850 34.64 -12.27 -23.66
N TYR A 851 34.56 -13.54 -23.21
CA TYR A 851 35.64 -14.25 -22.54
C TYR A 851 36.85 -14.39 -23.49
N LEU A 852 36.63 -14.80 -24.75
CA LEU A 852 37.69 -14.90 -25.74
C LEU A 852 38.37 -13.55 -26.00
N LEU A 853 37.59 -12.47 -26.12
CA LEU A 853 38.14 -11.13 -26.34
C LEU A 853 38.96 -10.65 -25.14
N LEU A 854 38.49 -10.91 -23.92
CA LEU A 854 39.23 -10.59 -22.70
C LEU A 854 40.55 -11.38 -22.63
N ALA A 855 40.52 -12.70 -22.84
CA ALA A 855 41.69 -13.55 -22.83
C ALA A 855 42.75 -13.06 -23.84
N ARG A 856 42.32 -12.78 -25.10
CA ARG A 856 43.21 -12.23 -26.14
C ARG A 856 43.81 -10.87 -25.75
N THR A 857 43.07 -10.02 -25.11
CA THR A 857 43.57 -8.71 -24.64
C THR A 857 44.56 -8.88 -23.51
N LEU A 858 44.32 -9.78 -22.58
CA LEU A 858 45.26 -10.10 -21.49
C LEU A 858 46.55 -10.73 -22.00
N GLU A 859 46.47 -11.65 -22.94
CA GLU A 859 47.66 -12.24 -23.59
C GLU A 859 48.48 -11.17 -24.31
N ARG A 860 47.87 -10.25 -25.05
CA ARG A 860 48.58 -9.15 -25.70
C ARG A 860 49.24 -8.21 -24.66
N VAL A 861 48.54 -7.87 -23.55
CA VAL A 861 49.08 -7.05 -22.49
C VAL A 861 50.28 -7.74 -21.80
N LYS A 862 50.19 -9.05 -21.54
CA LYS A 862 51.31 -9.86 -21.02
C LYS A 862 52.49 -9.85 -21.98
N ALA A 863 52.27 -10.08 -23.30
CA ALA A 863 53.27 -10.04 -24.32
C ALA A 863 53.99 -8.68 -24.43
N TRP A 864 53.24 -7.55 -24.34
CA TRP A 864 53.81 -6.21 -24.37
C TRP A 864 54.62 -5.88 -23.09
N ARG A 865 54.15 -6.32 -21.91
CA ARG A 865 54.90 -6.21 -20.66
C ARG A 865 56.20 -7.01 -20.71
N ALA A 866 56.16 -8.23 -21.27
CA ALA A 866 57.34 -9.08 -21.46
C ALA A 866 58.34 -8.50 -22.46
N ALA A 867 57.86 -7.80 -23.51
CA ALA A 867 58.68 -7.13 -24.51
C ALA A 867 59.20 -5.74 -24.08
N GLY A 868 58.93 -5.31 -22.83
CA GLY A 868 59.37 -4.00 -22.31
C GLY A 868 58.72 -2.79 -22.98
N VAL A 869 57.69 -3.00 -23.79
CA VAL A 869 56.97 -1.93 -24.51
C VAL A 869 55.92 -1.30 -23.57
N ARG A 870 55.95 0.02 -23.47
CA ARG A 870 54.84 0.72 -22.75
C ARG A 870 53.52 0.42 -23.40
N VAL A 871 52.58 -0.11 -22.63
CA VAL A 871 51.21 -0.45 -23.07
C VAL A 871 50.61 0.77 -23.75
N PRO A 872 50.19 0.73 -25.02
CA PRO A 872 49.63 1.86 -25.74
C PRO A 872 48.40 2.42 -24.99
N HIS A 873 48.25 3.74 -24.97
CA HIS A 873 47.12 4.42 -24.33
C HIS A 873 45.77 3.85 -24.81
N ALA A 874 45.66 3.46 -26.07
CA ALA A 874 44.44 2.85 -26.65
C ALA A 874 44.02 1.55 -25.93
N VAL A 875 44.95 0.70 -25.47
CA VAL A 875 44.61 -0.56 -24.79
C VAL A 875 44.26 -0.34 -23.32
N ARG A 876 44.89 0.67 -22.68
CA ARG A 876 44.42 1.14 -21.36
C ARG A 876 43.03 1.73 -21.47
N VAL A 877 42.78 2.54 -22.52
CA VAL A 877 41.50 3.17 -22.78
C VAL A 877 40.42 2.12 -23.11
N THR A 878 40.73 1.05 -23.85
CA THR A 878 39.72 0.02 -24.18
C THR A 878 39.26 -0.75 -22.95
N GLY A 879 40.16 -1.11 -22.03
CA GLY A 879 39.81 -1.71 -20.73
C GLY A 879 39.02 -0.73 -19.82
N VAL A 880 39.46 0.52 -19.81
CA VAL A 880 38.76 1.60 -19.06
C VAL A 880 37.43 1.97 -19.75
N VAL A 881 37.39 1.98 -21.09
CA VAL A 881 36.14 2.26 -21.83
C VAL A 881 35.10 1.15 -21.66
N VAL A 882 35.53 -0.12 -21.64
CA VAL A 882 34.59 -1.21 -21.30
C VAL A 882 34.12 -1.09 -19.84
N LEU A 883 35.02 -0.75 -18.91
CA LEU A 883 34.69 -0.50 -17.52
C LEU A 883 33.77 0.73 -17.36
N VAL A 884 34.10 1.82 -18.04
CA VAL A 884 33.33 3.07 -18.02
C VAL A 884 32.02 2.90 -18.80
N ALA A 885 31.98 2.09 -19.88
CA ALA A 885 30.76 1.77 -20.58
C ALA A 885 29.82 0.90 -19.74
N VAL A 886 30.34 -0.08 -18.99
CA VAL A 886 29.56 -0.89 -18.05
C VAL A 886 29.14 -0.06 -16.84
N LEU A 887 30.01 0.76 -16.28
CA LEU A 887 29.69 1.70 -15.20
C LEU A 887 28.78 2.85 -15.68
N GLY A 888 29.07 3.43 -16.83
CA GLY A 888 28.23 4.46 -17.44
C GLY A 888 26.88 3.93 -17.87
N TRP A 889 26.82 2.65 -18.25
CA TRP A 889 25.58 1.96 -18.53
C TRP A 889 24.81 1.65 -17.23
N LEU A 890 25.47 1.18 -16.18
CA LEU A 890 24.90 1.00 -14.85
C LEU A 890 24.34 2.32 -14.31
N ILE A 891 25.10 3.41 -14.46
CA ILE A 891 24.67 4.76 -14.11
C ILE A 891 23.53 5.23 -15.03
N SER A 892 23.57 4.95 -16.33
CA SER A 892 22.52 5.32 -17.28
C SER A 892 21.24 4.50 -17.10
N ALA A 893 21.33 3.22 -16.76
CA ALA A 893 20.17 2.41 -16.40
C ALA A 893 19.53 2.88 -15.10
N THR A 894 20.35 3.20 -14.08
CA THR A 894 19.85 3.79 -12.82
C THR A 894 19.36 5.22 -13.01
N THR A 895 19.98 6.02 -13.88
CA THR A 895 19.53 7.38 -14.18
C THR A 895 18.38 7.43 -15.17
N ALA A 896 18.19 6.45 -16.06
CA ALA A 896 16.98 6.34 -16.88
C ALA A 896 15.75 6.03 -16.01
N PHE A 897 15.90 5.22 -14.97
CA PHE A 897 14.87 5.00 -13.95
C PHE A 897 14.74 6.19 -12.98
N ALA A 898 15.82 6.92 -12.68
CA ALA A 898 15.83 8.08 -11.80
C ALA A 898 15.61 9.42 -12.55
N SER A 899 15.77 9.47 -13.87
CA SER A 899 15.76 10.73 -14.63
C SER A 899 14.37 11.34 -14.85
N ALA A 900 13.30 10.60 -14.55
CA ALA A 900 11.99 11.23 -14.41
C ALA A 900 12.00 12.20 -13.20
N SER A 901 12.55 11.78 -12.05
CA SER A 901 12.64 12.59 -10.83
C SER A 901 13.81 13.59 -10.83
N ALA A 902 14.96 13.24 -11.40
CA ALA A 902 16.15 14.11 -11.40
C ALA A 902 16.08 15.28 -12.40
N ARG A 903 15.28 15.16 -13.46
CA ARG A 903 15.01 16.31 -14.34
C ARG A 903 14.17 17.38 -13.64
N GLU A 904 13.30 16.98 -12.74
CA GLU A 904 12.48 17.87 -11.95
C GLU A 904 13.31 18.56 -10.87
N GLN A 905 14.15 17.83 -10.14
CA GLN A 905 15.08 18.40 -9.15
C GLN A 905 16.16 19.29 -9.79
N ALA A 906 16.65 18.97 -10.98
CA ALA A 906 17.55 19.83 -11.72
C ALA A 906 16.83 21.05 -12.34
N GLY A 907 15.53 20.92 -12.60
CA GLY A 907 14.62 22.02 -12.95
C GLY A 907 14.38 22.96 -11.77
N GLU A 908 14.19 22.41 -10.57
CA GLU A 908 14.06 23.18 -9.32
C GLU A 908 15.36 23.93 -8.99
N LEU A 909 16.49 23.26 -9.05
CA LEU A 909 17.79 23.90 -8.81
C LEU A 909 18.12 24.99 -9.84
N ARG A 910 17.69 24.84 -11.10
CA ARG A 910 17.79 25.87 -12.12
C ARG A 910 16.79 27.01 -11.89
N ARG A 911 15.58 26.70 -11.38
CA ARG A 911 14.58 27.72 -11.04
C ARG A 911 14.99 28.53 -9.82
N ASP A 912 15.54 27.89 -8.79
CA ASP A 912 16.07 28.55 -7.62
C ASP A 912 17.27 29.45 -7.98
N LEU A 913 18.12 29.02 -8.91
CA LEU A 913 19.19 29.83 -9.46
C LEU A 913 18.69 30.99 -10.35
N ALA A 914 17.61 30.79 -11.10
CA ALA A 914 17.00 31.83 -11.95
C ALA A 914 16.16 32.82 -11.12
N ALA A 915 15.44 32.33 -10.09
CA ALA A 915 14.70 33.19 -9.16
C ALA A 915 15.65 34.03 -8.30
N ALA A 916 16.79 33.49 -7.90
CA ALA A 916 17.85 34.22 -7.22
C ALA A 916 18.51 35.30 -8.15
N ALA A 917 18.46 35.09 -9.47
CA ALA A 917 18.99 36.04 -10.46
C ALA A 917 18.00 37.16 -10.85
N SER A 918 16.67 36.92 -10.75
CA SER A 918 15.65 37.88 -11.15
C SER A 918 15.10 38.77 -10.01
N GLY A 919 15.50 38.54 -8.78
CA GLY A 919 14.98 39.24 -7.60
C GLY A 919 15.70 40.51 -7.19
N ARG A 920 16.31 41.26 -8.12
CA ARG A 920 16.91 42.56 -7.78
C ARG A 920 16.71 43.60 -8.90
N GLU A 921 15.55 44.20 -8.97
CA GLU A 921 15.38 45.55 -9.47
C GLU A 921 14.71 46.42 -8.39
N GLY A 922 15.42 47.37 -7.87
CA GLY A 922 14.84 48.40 -7.00
C GLY A 922 15.77 48.93 -5.92
N GLY A 923 16.84 49.61 -6.29
CA GLY A 923 17.68 50.33 -5.32
C GLY A 923 18.92 50.86 -5.94
N GLN A 924 18.85 52.10 -6.49
CA GLN A 924 20.02 52.83 -6.93
C GLN A 924 20.93 53.14 -5.74
N THR A 925 22.00 52.42 -5.61
CA THR A 925 23.18 52.82 -4.82
C THR A 925 24.36 52.88 -5.77
N ALA A 926 25.19 53.95 -5.59
CA ALA A 926 26.34 54.29 -6.40
C ALA A 926 27.28 53.09 -6.70
N PRO A 927 27.93 52.99 -7.83
CA PRO A 927 28.79 51.90 -8.21
C PRO A 927 29.98 51.78 -7.26
N MET A 928 30.03 50.69 -6.48
CA MET A 928 31.14 50.38 -5.63
C MET A 928 32.08 49.45 -6.41
N THR A 929 33.32 49.91 -6.66
CA THR A 929 34.35 49.09 -7.30
C THR A 929 34.88 48.06 -6.27
N LEU A 930 34.60 46.79 -6.50
CA LEU A 930 35.13 45.64 -5.71
C LEU A 930 36.15 44.90 -6.56
N THR A 931 37.24 44.46 -5.94
CA THR A 931 38.13 43.47 -6.56
C THR A 931 37.41 42.11 -6.64
N PHE A 932 37.81 41.24 -7.56
CA PHE A 932 37.18 39.92 -7.73
C PHE A 932 37.16 39.12 -6.40
N ASN A 933 38.24 39.15 -5.63
CA ASN A 933 38.28 38.43 -4.34
C ASN A 933 37.36 39.05 -3.28
N GLN A 934 37.19 40.39 -3.28
CA GLN A 934 36.25 41.06 -2.35
C GLN A 934 34.79 40.80 -2.77
N ALA A 935 34.53 40.71 -4.06
CA ALA A 935 33.22 40.36 -4.57
C ALA A 935 32.85 38.90 -4.26
N LEU A 936 33.83 37.99 -4.39
CA LEU A 936 33.68 36.58 -4.07
C LEU A 936 33.46 36.35 -2.56
N GLU A 937 34.26 37.01 -1.70
CA GLU A 937 34.09 36.92 -0.23
C GLU A 937 32.72 37.46 0.20
N ARG A 938 32.27 38.58 -0.40
CA ARG A 938 31.00 39.18 -0.08
C ARG A 938 29.83 38.38 -0.61
N ALA A 939 29.98 37.75 -1.77
CA ALA A 939 28.99 36.80 -2.32
C ALA A 939 28.87 35.56 -1.45
N LEU A 940 30.01 35.00 -0.99
CA LEU A 940 30.03 33.82 -0.12
C LEU A 940 29.51 34.11 1.29
N SER A 941 29.78 35.29 1.84
CA SER A 941 29.34 35.67 3.19
C SER A 941 27.83 36.02 3.25
N ASN A 942 27.29 36.58 2.16
CA ASN A 942 25.90 37.05 2.09
C ASN A 942 24.95 36.09 1.34
N ASN A 943 25.44 34.97 0.86
CA ASN A 943 24.62 33.98 0.20
C ASN A 943 23.86 33.18 1.25
N GLU A 944 22.55 33.42 1.38
CA GLU A 944 21.68 32.74 2.32
C GLU A 944 21.54 31.26 1.95
N GLY A 945 21.56 30.90 0.67
CA GLY A 945 21.58 29.50 0.24
C GLY A 945 22.80 28.74 0.74
N LEU A 946 23.98 29.38 0.79
CA LEU A 946 25.19 28.77 1.34
C LEU A 946 25.11 28.64 2.86
N LYS A 947 24.47 29.57 3.57
CA LYS A 947 24.20 29.48 5.00
C LYS A 947 23.25 28.32 5.30
N VAL A 948 22.15 28.22 4.55
CA VAL A 948 21.21 27.10 4.65
C VAL A 948 21.88 25.76 4.34
N ALA A 949 22.71 25.69 3.32
CA ALA A 949 23.47 24.48 3.00
C ALA A 949 24.46 24.08 4.11
N LYS A 950 25.12 25.06 4.74
CA LYS A 950 25.97 24.79 5.90
C LYS A 950 25.16 24.27 7.10
N GLU A 951 24.02 24.88 7.40
CA GLU A 951 23.15 24.41 8.49
C GLU A 951 22.59 23.01 8.20
N ARG A 952 22.25 22.67 6.96
CA ARG A 952 21.86 21.30 6.56
C ARG A 952 23.00 20.30 6.76
N VAL A 953 24.23 20.68 6.51
CA VAL A 953 25.39 19.80 6.81
C VAL A 953 25.50 19.57 8.31
N VAL A 954 25.31 20.59 9.14
CA VAL A 954 25.31 20.48 10.60
C VAL A 954 24.15 19.60 11.09
N GLU A 955 22.95 19.81 10.53
CA GLU A 955 21.78 18.96 10.81
C GLU A 955 22.05 17.50 10.44
N THR A 956 22.59 17.25 9.25
CA THR A 956 22.91 15.88 8.79
C THR A 956 23.98 15.24 9.68
N GLN A 957 24.98 16.00 10.12
CA GLN A 957 25.99 15.53 11.07
C GLN A 957 25.36 15.20 12.43
N ALA A 958 24.40 16.01 12.91
CA ALA A 958 23.66 15.75 14.13
C ALA A 958 22.81 14.46 14.01
N ARG A 959 22.14 14.25 12.89
CA ARG A 959 21.39 13.01 12.59
C ARG A 959 22.30 11.78 12.54
N VAL A 960 23.51 11.92 11.98
CA VAL A 960 24.52 10.84 11.99
C VAL A 960 24.98 10.54 13.42
N GLN A 961 25.14 11.55 14.27
CA GLN A 961 25.45 11.34 15.69
C GLN A 961 24.29 10.69 16.43
N GLU A 962 23.05 11.14 16.21
CA GLU A 962 21.84 10.53 16.75
C GLU A 962 21.71 9.06 16.34
N SER A 963 21.93 8.75 15.05
CA SER A 963 21.95 7.37 14.57
C SER A 963 23.05 6.53 15.22
N LYS A 964 24.22 7.11 15.51
CA LYS A 964 25.29 6.42 16.25
C LYS A 964 24.91 6.11 17.69
N THR A 965 24.10 6.97 18.34
CA THR A 965 23.63 6.71 19.71
C THR A 965 22.66 5.53 19.77
N ASN A 966 21.93 5.23 18.67
CA ASN A 966 21.07 4.06 18.59
C ASN A 966 21.83 2.72 18.57
N PHE A 967 23.14 2.74 18.30
CA PHE A 967 24.02 1.56 18.41
C PHE A 967 24.68 1.42 19.77
N LEU A 968 24.45 2.37 20.67
CA LEU A 968 24.96 2.29 22.04
C LEU A 968 23.86 1.69 22.94
N PRO A 969 24.23 0.87 23.94
CA PRO A 969 23.24 0.34 24.87
C PRO A 969 22.59 1.49 25.64
N GLN A 970 21.26 1.56 25.58
CA GLN A 970 20.46 2.57 26.29
C GLN A 970 20.10 2.04 27.67
N VAL A 971 20.53 2.74 28.71
CA VAL A 971 20.18 2.44 30.09
C VAL A 971 19.04 3.37 30.53
N ASN A 972 17.83 2.83 30.64
CA ASN A 972 16.67 3.55 31.14
C ASN A 972 16.44 3.20 32.63
N LEU A 973 16.51 4.17 33.52
CA LEU A 973 16.20 4.04 34.93
C LEU A 973 14.78 4.54 35.17
N GLY A 974 13.82 3.63 35.37
CA GLY A 974 12.44 3.96 35.70
C GLY A 974 12.16 3.72 37.17
N TYR A 975 11.73 4.75 37.90
CA TYR A 975 11.25 4.61 39.28
C TYR A 975 9.75 4.93 39.31
N ASN A 976 8.93 3.92 39.58
CA ASN A 976 7.49 4.10 39.77
C ASN A 976 7.17 4.24 41.26
N PHE A 977 6.83 5.45 41.66
CA PHE A 977 6.28 5.73 42.96
C PHE A 977 4.75 5.73 42.91
N THR A 978 4.14 4.73 43.54
CA THR A 978 2.68 4.71 43.75
C THR A 978 2.42 5.07 45.21
N PRO A 979 1.74 6.21 45.50
CA PRO A 979 1.39 6.51 46.88
C PRO A 979 0.45 5.43 47.42
N SER A 980 0.77 4.85 48.56
CA SER A 980 -0.03 3.83 49.19
C SER A 980 -1.39 4.40 49.62
N GLN A 981 -2.44 4.06 48.90
CA GLN A 981 -3.79 4.23 49.42
C GLN A 981 -3.99 3.24 50.58
N ARG A 982 -4.54 3.76 51.70
CA ARG A 982 -4.98 2.92 52.81
C ARG A 982 -6.11 2.03 52.32
N PHE A 983 -5.85 0.72 52.18
CA PHE A 983 -6.93 -0.20 51.85
C PHE A 983 -7.84 -0.43 53.06
N PRO A 984 -9.16 -0.54 52.84
CA PRO A 984 -10.10 -0.85 53.91
C PRO A 984 -9.80 -2.22 54.51
N VAL A 985 -9.70 -2.25 55.83
CA VAL A 985 -9.58 -3.48 56.59
C VAL A 985 -10.98 -4.04 56.77
N ILE A 986 -11.28 -5.20 56.21
CA ILE A 986 -12.54 -5.90 56.40
C ILE A 986 -12.37 -6.82 57.60
N LYS A 987 -13.11 -6.57 58.69
CA LYS A 987 -13.21 -7.42 59.85
C LYS A 987 -14.42 -8.32 59.73
N ILE A 988 -14.22 -9.63 59.77
CA ILE A 988 -15.30 -10.62 59.73
C ILE A 988 -15.50 -11.08 61.15
N PRO A 989 -16.71 -10.91 61.76
CA PRO A 989 -16.98 -11.29 63.11
C PRO A 989 -16.81 -12.79 63.35
N ALA A 990 -16.44 -13.17 64.58
CA ALA A 990 -16.38 -14.56 64.99
C ALA A 990 -17.71 -15.28 64.77
N GLY A 991 -17.70 -16.47 64.19
CA GLY A 991 -18.89 -17.25 63.87
C GLY A 991 -19.29 -17.36 62.40
N VAL A 992 -18.62 -16.60 61.48
CA VAL A 992 -18.91 -16.68 60.04
C VAL A 992 -17.99 -17.69 59.37
N PHE A 993 -16.69 -17.74 59.73
CA PHE A 993 -15.71 -18.69 59.23
C PHE A 993 -14.83 -19.34 60.29
N GLY A 994 -15.14 -19.17 61.57
CA GLY A 994 -14.42 -19.76 62.68
C GLY A 994 -14.70 -19.12 64.04
N PRO A 995 -14.18 -19.64 65.13
CA PRO A 995 -14.47 -19.13 66.50
C PRO A 995 -13.79 -17.78 66.81
N GLU A 996 -12.90 -17.26 65.98
CA GLU A 996 -12.17 -16.01 66.21
C GLU A 996 -12.45 -14.95 65.11
N GLU A 997 -12.38 -13.67 65.47
CA GLU A 997 -12.50 -12.56 64.54
C GLU A 997 -11.32 -12.57 63.54
N GLN A 998 -11.59 -12.71 62.24
CA GLN A 998 -10.59 -12.71 61.19
C GLN A 998 -10.54 -11.33 60.50
N THR A 999 -9.31 -10.84 60.34
CA THR A 999 -9.04 -9.56 59.70
C THR A 999 -8.42 -9.79 58.34
N PHE A 1000 -9.14 -9.43 57.28
CA PHE A 1000 -8.61 -9.48 55.89
C PHE A 1000 -8.28 -8.07 55.40
N GLN A 1001 -7.08 -7.91 54.91
CA GLN A 1001 -6.64 -6.72 54.23
C GLN A 1001 -6.64 -7.02 52.72
N ALA A 1002 -7.66 -6.53 52.02
CA ALA A 1002 -7.77 -6.71 50.58
C ALA A 1002 -6.86 -5.72 49.87
N GLY A 1003 -5.74 -6.19 49.35
CA GLY A 1003 -4.84 -5.41 48.53
C GLY A 1003 -3.61 -6.24 48.13
N PHE A 1004 -3.26 -6.18 46.84
CA PHE A 1004 -1.98 -6.72 46.40
C PHE A 1004 -0.86 -5.79 46.89
N ALA A 1005 0.08 -6.30 47.65
CA ALA A 1005 1.29 -5.61 48.02
C ALA A 1005 2.09 -5.30 46.73
N GLN A 1006 1.96 -4.08 46.21
CA GLN A 1006 2.87 -3.60 45.16
C GLN A 1006 4.21 -3.31 45.78
N ARG A 1007 5.18 -4.15 45.49
CA ARG A 1007 6.59 -3.85 45.80
C ARG A 1007 7.07 -2.78 44.83
N ASN A 1008 7.62 -1.70 45.39
CA ASN A 1008 8.39 -0.76 44.59
C ASN A 1008 9.49 -1.52 43.86
N SER A 1009 9.45 -1.54 42.55
CA SER A 1009 10.48 -2.20 41.76
C SER A 1009 11.30 -1.14 41.00
N LEU A 1010 12.61 -1.25 41.18
CA LEU A 1010 13.57 -0.54 40.33
C LEU A 1010 13.81 -1.45 39.12
N GLN A 1011 13.42 -1.01 37.92
CA GLN A 1011 13.68 -1.77 36.71
C GLN A 1011 14.77 -1.05 35.91
N LEU A 1012 15.88 -1.78 35.69
CA LEU A 1012 16.94 -1.35 34.82
C LEU A 1012 16.74 -2.03 33.45
N PHE A 1013 16.49 -1.24 32.41
CA PHE A 1013 16.46 -1.74 31.05
C PHE A 1013 17.78 -1.37 30.34
N VAL A 1014 18.49 -2.37 29.83
CA VAL A 1014 19.73 -2.22 29.06
C VAL A 1014 19.43 -2.41 27.57
#